data_5c1b05d42e4adc3c073c0da1894b7ec7
#
_entry.id   5c1b05d42e4adc3c073c0da1894b7ec7
#
_cell.length_a   1.000
_cell.length_b   1.000
_cell.length_c   1.000
_cell.angle_alpha   90.00
_cell.angle_beta   90.00
_cell.angle_gamma   90.00
#
_symmetry.space_group_name_H-M   'P 1'
#
loop_
_entity.id
_entity.type
_entity.pdbx_description
1 polymer ?
#
loop_
_entity_poly.entity_id
_entity_poly.type
_entity_poly.pdbx_seq_one_letter_code
_entity_poly.pdbx_strand_id
1 'polypeptide(L)'
;MMKIKKLALLCVMGICSQNLSAAEMAKNATDITASANQSVLKQLPFNDKQDFDDASRGFIATQTPLTIRDAQGNISWDLSDYGFLKGAAPATVNPSLWRNAQLNMNNGLFKVTDGLYQVRGYDLSNMTIIEGKTGLIIIDPLVTTEVAKAALDLYYQNRPHRPVVAVIYTHSHADHYGGVKGVVTEQQVASGQVTVLAPTGFMDAAVSENVLAGNAMSRRTLYQYGAMLPKSPLGQVDAGIGKTTSEGTFTLIAPTDTITRDKEQRVIDGVTMEFQLAPGTEAPAEMLIWLPQFKTLDVAEDAIHSLHNLYTLRGAEVRDASNWWKTLNQSIENYGSRAEIVIAQHQWPVWGQTRIVDFLSGQRDMYKFIHDRSLNLANKGLTMDEVAESVKLPDSLALKWANRGYYGSVSHDAKAVYQRYIGWYSSNPADLNPLPPVEAAKQYVDYMGGADNVLAKARLSFAKGEYRWVAQVLKQVVFADPQNKDARELQADAFEQLGYQSENPTWRNEYLMGAYELRNGIPDLPPISTTSRDMIKAMTPELLLDYMGVRLNTDKANGQHIRLNWQQPGGQQYTIELNNSVIIYEANKQFSDADATLKMDTLSFAKLVMGPTTMRASILKESSTITGDKVKINQLIDMLDNFPGMFNIVTP
;
A
#
# COMPACT_ATOMS: atom_id res chain seq x y z
N MET A 1 -12.05 23.77 48.97
CA MET A 1 -12.99 22.70 48.60
C MET A 1 -13.80 23.18 47.41
N MET A 2 -13.40 22.78 46.24
CA MET A 2 -14.18 23.00 45.01
C MET A 2 -14.05 21.73 44.15
N LYS A 3 -15.17 21.04 43.98
CA LYS A 3 -15.28 19.79 43.21
C LYS A 3 -15.21 20.13 41.73
N ILE A 4 -14.16 19.72 41.07
CA ILE A 4 -14.07 19.72 39.61
C ILE A 4 -14.77 18.46 39.11
N LYS A 5 -15.85 18.68 38.38
CA LYS A 5 -16.66 17.64 37.74
C LYS A 5 -15.84 17.01 36.61
N LYS A 6 -15.60 15.71 36.72
CA LYS A 6 -15.24 14.87 35.60
C LYS A 6 -16.41 14.86 34.63
N LEU A 7 -16.25 15.44 33.46
CA LEU A 7 -17.18 15.24 32.36
C LEU A 7 -16.62 14.10 31.51
N ALA A 8 -17.37 13.02 31.50
CA ALA A 8 -17.02 11.77 30.84
C ALA A 8 -17.01 11.93 29.32
N LEU A 9 -15.92 11.50 28.73
CA LEU A 9 -15.82 11.19 27.31
C LEU A 9 -16.44 9.77 27.10
N LEU A 10 -17.76 9.74 27.02
CA LEU A 10 -18.53 8.51 26.75
C LEU A 10 -19.59 8.89 25.72
N CYS A 11 -19.22 8.91 24.44
CA CYS A 11 -20.15 8.90 23.30
C CYS A 11 -19.41 8.82 21.97
N VAL A 12 -18.71 7.71 21.68
CA VAL A 12 -18.34 7.38 20.28
C VAL A 12 -18.51 5.88 19.99
N MET A 13 -18.70 5.01 20.99
CA MET A 13 -18.83 3.57 20.76
C MET A 13 -20.24 3.07 20.38
N GLY A 14 -21.22 3.97 20.23
CA GLY A 14 -22.61 3.59 19.92
C GLY A 14 -23.07 3.86 18.49
N ILE A 15 -22.27 4.52 17.68
CA ILE A 15 -22.73 5.01 16.36
C ILE A 15 -22.29 4.11 15.21
N CYS A 16 -21.17 3.40 15.30
CA CYS A 16 -20.72 2.51 14.22
C CYS A 16 -21.57 1.24 14.05
N SER A 17 -22.22 0.74 15.11
CA SER A 17 -23.05 -0.46 15.00
C SER A 17 -24.49 -0.21 14.55
N GLN A 18 -24.97 1.02 14.59
CA GLN A 18 -26.35 1.34 14.17
C GLN A 18 -26.48 1.80 12.72
N ASN A 19 -25.41 2.32 12.10
CA ASN A 19 -25.46 2.73 10.69
C ASN A 19 -25.16 1.58 9.70
N LEU A 20 -24.58 0.48 10.14
CA LEU A 20 -24.36 -0.72 9.30
C LEU A 20 -25.66 -1.51 9.02
N SER A 21 -26.72 -1.31 9.81
CA SER A 21 -28.00 -2.00 9.57
C SER A 21 -28.88 -1.39 8.48
N ALA A 22 -28.51 -0.23 7.95
CA ALA A 22 -29.24 0.47 6.90
C ALA A 22 -28.49 0.50 5.55
N ALA A 23 -27.26 -0.06 5.49
CA ALA A 23 -26.52 -0.16 4.23
C ALA A 23 -27.22 -1.12 3.28
N GLU A 24 -27.49 -0.69 2.06
CA GLU A 24 -28.03 -1.58 1.03
C GLU A 24 -27.05 -2.72 0.76
N MET A 25 -27.55 -3.96 0.87
CA MET A 25 -26.70 -5.15 0.78
C MET A 25 -26.29 -5.43 -0.67
N ALA A 26 -25.08 -5.95 -0.83
CA ALA A 26 -24.58 -6.44 -2.10
C ALA A 26 -25.50 -7.57 -2.66
N LYS A 27 -25.71 -7.55 -3.99
CA LYS A 27 -26.53 -8.56 -4.67
C LYS A 27 -25.72 -9.81 -4.98
N ASN A 28 -26.40 -10.93 -5.21
CA ASN A 28 -25.75 -12.18 -5.56
C ASN A 28 -25.18 -12.17 -6.99
N ALA A 29 -24.32 -13.15 -7.26
CA ALA A 29 -23.84 -13.41 -8.61
C ALA A 29 -25.00 -13.77 -9.55
N THR A 30 -24.96 -13.24 -10.77
CA THR A 30 -25.84 -13.71 -11.85
C THR A 30 -25.42 -15.09 -12.34
N ASP A 31 -26.28 -15.79 -13.09
CA ASP A 31 -25.93 -17.08 -13.70
C ASP A 31 -24.74 -16.97 -14.66
N ILE A 32 -24.58 -15.83 -15.33
CA ILE A 32 -23.43 -15.55 -16.20
C ILE A 32 -22.15 -15.48 -15.38
N THR A 33 -22.15 -14.75 -14.28
CA THR A 33 -21.01 -14.66 -13.36
C THR A 33 -20.69 -16.02 -12.73
N ALA A 34 -21.71 -16.74 -12.26
CA ALA A 34 -21.54 -18.08 -11.71
C ALA A 34 -20.90 -19.04 -12.73
N SER A 35 -21.38 -19.01 -13.99
CA SER A 35 -20.84 -19.82 -15.08
C SER A 35 -19.40 -19.44 -15.45
N ALA A 36 -19.09 -18.14 -15.47
CA ALA A 36 -17.73 -17.65 -15.69
C ALA A 36 -16.77 -18.17 -14.61
N ASN A 37 -17.13 -18.04 -13.33
CA ASN A 37 -16.34 -18.56 -12.22
C ASN A 37 -16.20 -20.09 -12.25
N GLN A 38 -17.29 -20.81 -12.56
CA GLN A 38 -17.23 -22.26 -12.71
C GLN A 38 -16.27 -22.71 -13.83
N SER A 39 -16.14 -21.93 -14.90
CA SER A 39 -15.22 -22.26 -16.00
C SER A 39 -13.76 -22.23 -15.60
N VAL A 40 -13.36 -21.39 -14.62
CA VAL A 40 -11.99 -21.28 -14.11
C VAL A 40 -11.49 -22.62 -13.53
N LEU A 41 -12.39 -23.41 -12.91
CA LEU A 41 -12.04 -24.72 -12.35
C LEU A 41 -11.51 -25.72 -13.40
N LYS A 42 -11.83 -25.52 -14.69
CA LYS A 42 -11.37 -26.36 -15.79
C LYS A 42 -10.09 -25.86 -16.45
N GLN A 43 -9.71 -24.62 -16.16
CA GLN A 43 -8.60 -23.95 -16.83
C GLN A 43 -7.29 -24.00 -16.03
N LEU A 44 -7.37 -24.16 -14.70
CA LEU A 44 -6.23 -24.09 -13.80
C LEU A 44 -5.97 -25.43 -13.10
N PRO A 45 -4.73 -25.69 -12.67
CA PRO A 45 -4.33 -26.99 -12.11
C PRO A 45 -4.72 -27.14 -10.63
N PHE A 46 -6.02 -27.09 -10.28
CA PHE A 46 -6.51 -27.18 -8.89
C PHE A 46 -6.16 -28.49 -8.17
N ASN A 47 -5.70 -29.49 -8.90
CA ASN A 47 -5.19 -30.74 -8.32
C ASN A 47 -3.79 -30.60 -7.72
N ASP A 48 -3.05 -29.56 -8.08
CA ASP A 48 -1.77 -29.23 -7.47
C ASP A 48 -2.01 -28.69 -6.05
N LYS A 49 -1.46 -29.39 -5.05
CA LYS A 49 -1.58 -29.07 -3.63
C LYS A 49 -0.26 -28.61 -2.99
N GLN A 50 0.80 -28.45 -3.80
CA GLN A 50 2.12 -28.13 -3.28
C GLN A 50 2.14 -26.88 -2.41
N ASP A 51 1.40 -25.82 -2.80
CA ASP A 51 1.31 -24.60 -2.00
C ASP A 51 0.66 -24.83 -0.62
N PHE A 52 -0.33 -25.75 -0.53
CA PHE A 52 -0.96 -26.07 0.76
C PHE A 52 0.01 -26.80 1.68
N ASP A 53 0.83 -27.70 1.14
CA ASP A 53 1.87 -28.38 1.88
C ASP A 53 2.94 -27.39 2.35
N ASP A 54 3.41 -26.51 1.47
CA ASP A 54 4.42 -25.50 1.79
C ASP A 54 3.89 -24.44 2.77
N ALA A 55 2.66 -23.95 2.59
CA ALA A 55 2.05 -22.95 3.46
C ALA A 55 1.85 -23.45 4.89
N SER A 56 1.62 -24.74 5.08
CA SER A 56 1.47 -25.36 6.42
C SER A 56 2.78 -25.90 7.01
N ARG A 57 3.83 -26.02 6.21
CA ARG A 57 5.10 -26.62 6.62
C ARG A 57 5.76 -25.85 7.75
N GLY A 58 6.22 -26.60 8.75
CA GLY A 58 6.96 -26.07 9.90
C GLY A 58 6.10 -25.34 10.93
N PHE A 59 4.76 -25.46 10.88
CA PHE A 59 3.87 -24.86 11.87
C PHE A 59 4.22 -25.29 13.30
N ILE A 60 4.30 -24.31 14.20
CA ILE A 60 4.59 -24.51 15.63
C ILE A 60 3.37 -24.17 16.47
N ALA A 61 2.87 -22.94 16.36
CA ALA A 61 1.78 -22.43 17.18
C ALA A 61 1.10 -21.21 16.57
N THR A 62 -0.13 -20.97 16.97
CA THR A 62 -0.85 -19.71 16.72
C THR A 62 -1.77 -19.38 17.87
N GLN A 63 -2.19 -18.14 17.99
CA GLN A 63 -3.27 -17.73 18.90
C GLN A 63 -4.63 -18.13 18.29
N THR A 64 -5.53 -18.64 19.12
CA THR A 64 -6.89 -19.03 18.67
C THR A 64 -7.95 -18.53 19.68
N PRO A 65 -8.90 -17.64 19.28
CA PRO A 65 -8.94 -16.95 17.99
C PRO A 65 -7.77 -15.96 17.83
N LEU A 66 -7.35 -15.69 16.59
CA LEU A 66 -6.32 -14.69 16.33
C LEU A 66 -6.99 -13.31 16.22
N THR A 67 -7.13 -12.67 17.38
CA THR A 67 -7.60 -11.29 17.53
C THR A 67 -6.61 -10.52 18.38
N ILE A 68 -6.00 -9.47 17.81
CA ILE A 68 -5.01 -8.63 18.49
C ILE A 68 -5.65 -7.28 18.76
N ARG A 69 -5.44 -6.73 19.97
CA ARG A 69 -6.02 -5.47 20.41
C ARG A 69 -4.95 -4.49 20.85
N ASP A 70 -5.24 -3.21 20.70
CA ASP A 70 -4.43 -2.14 21.27
C ASP A 70 -4.63 -2.00 22.81
N ALA A 71 -3.88 -1.11 23.43
CA ALA A 71 -3.97 -0.84 24.87
C ALA A 71 -5.32 -0.27 25.32
N GLN A 72 -6.13 0.26 24.40
CA GLN A 72 -7.46 0.80 24.63
C GLN A 72 -8.56 -0.27 24.42
N GLY A 73 -8.19 -1.46 23.92
CA GLY A 73 -9.10 -2.57 23.64
C GLY A 73 -9.68 -2.56 22.21
N ASN A 74 -9.28 -1.62 21.36
CA ASN A 74 -9.68 -1.62 19.95
C ASN A 74 -9.01 -2.77 19.21
N ILE A 75 -9.67 -3.30 18.18
CA ILE A 75 -9.14 -4.37 17.35
C ILE A 75 -8.08 -3.79 16.42
N SER A 76 -6.85 -4.31 16.52
CA SER A 76 -5.76 -4.02 15.59
C SER A 76 -5.69 -5.06 14.45
N TRP A 77 -6.06 -6.31 14.75
CA TRP A 77 -6.10 -7.40 13.79
C TRP A 77 -7.11 -8.46 14.20
N ASP A 78 -7.91 -8.92 13.25
CA ASP A 78 -8.83 -10.04 13.49
C ASP A 78 -8.90 -10.96 12.28
N LEU A 79 -8.32 -12.16 12.42
CA LEU A 79 -8.38 -13.18 11.39
C LEU A 79 -9.64 -14.05 11.51
N SER A 80 -10.35 -14.00 12.65
CA SER A 80 -11.56 -14.78 12.88
C SER A 80 -12.72 -14.41 11.97
N ASP A 81 -12.75 -13.17 11.50
CA ASP A 81 -13.74 -12.66 10.54
C ASP A 81 -13.69 -13.38 9.18
N TYR A 82 -12.56 -14.01 8.85
CA TYR A 82 -12.36 -14.79 7.62
C TYR A 82 -12.71 -16.28 7.78
N GLY A 83 -13.34 -16.67 8.88
CA GLY A 83 -13.72 -18.05 9.17
C GLY A 83 -14.67 -18.69 8.13
N PHE A 84 -15.23 -17.92 7.22
CA PHE A 84 -16.05 -18.36 6.09
C PHE A 84 -15.25 -19.00 4.94
N LEU A 85 -13.93 -18.81 4.87
CA LEU A 85 -13.04 -19.30 3.79
C LEU A 85 -12.82 -20.83 3.88
N LYS A 86 -13.90 -21.59 3.75
CA LYS A 86 -13.89 -23.06 3.85
C LYS A 86 -14.60 -23.69 2.66
N GLY A 87 -14.15 -24.89 2.28
CA GLY A 87 -14.77 -25.64 1.20
C GLY A 87 -14.60 -25.02 -0.19
N ALA A 88 -15.54 -25.27 -1.07
CA ALA A 88 -15.54 -24.79 -2.45
C ALA A 88 -15.85 -23.29 -2.55
N ALA A 89 -15.34 -22.65 -3.59
CA ALA A 89 -15.63 -21.26 -3.87
C ALA A 89 -17.13 -21.04 -4.14
N PRO A 90 -17.76 -20.03 -3.51
CA PRO A 90 -19.12 -19.64 -3.86
C PRO A 90 -19.15 -18.93 -5.22
N ALA A 91 -20.34 -18.83 -5.82
CA ALA A 91 -20.53 -18.20 -7.14
C ALA A 91 -20.07 -16.73 -7.19
N THR A 92 -20.00 -16.07 -6.04
CA THR A 92 -19.58 -14.66 -5.87
C THR A 92 -18.08 -14.46 -5.72
N VAL A 93 -17.27 -15.53 -5.84
CA VAL A 93 -15.80 -15.43 -5.74
C VAL A 93 -15.13 -16.28 -6.82
N ASN A 94 -14.19 -15.69 -7.52
CA ASN A 94 -13.34 -16.43 -8.47
C ASN A 94 -12.64 -17.59 -7.76
N PRO A 95 -12.70 -18.83 -8.25
CA PRO A 95 -12.11 -20.00 -7.58
C PRO A 95 -10.58 -19.91 -7.37
N SER A 96 -9.87 -19.25 -8.27
CA SER A 96 -8.43 -19.02 -8.13
C SER A 96 -8.15 -18.09 -6.94
N LEU A 97 -8.90 -16.98 -6.82
CA LEU A 97 -8.83 -16.10 -5.67
C LEU A 97 -9.19 -16.83 -4.36
N TRP A 98 -10.26 -17.65 -4.39
CA TRP A 98 -10.67 -18.41 -3.21
C TRP A 98 -9.58 -19.35 -2.71
N ARG A 99 -8.87 -20.03 -3.64
CA ARG A 99 -7.71 -20.85 -3.32
C ARG A 99 -6.62 -20.03 -2.62
N ASN A 100 -6.24 -18.89 -3.19
CA ASN A 100 -5.24 -18.01 -2.59
C ASN A 100 -5.69 -17.50 -1.21
N ALA A 101 -6.95 -17.10 -1.10
CA ALA A 101 -7.51 -16.62 0.16
C ALA A 101 -7.49 -17.71 1.26
N GLN A 102 -7.73 -18.98 0.90
CA GLN A 102 -7.59 -20.11 1.83
C GLN A 102 -6.13 -20.35 2.26
N LEU A 103 -5.18 -20.20 1.34
CA LEU A 103 -3.75 -20.32 1.64
C LEU A 103 -3.28 -19.22 2.58
N ASN A 104 -3.74 -17.97 2.40
CA ASN A 104 -3.45 -16.83 3.27
C ASN A 104 -4.14 -16.92 4.66
N MET A 105 -4.93 -17.97 4.93
CA MET A 105 -5.42 -18.28 6.29
C MET A 105 -4.38 -18.99 7.15
N ASN A 106 -3.27 -19.51 6.57
CA ASN A 106 -2.19 -20.10 7.36
C ASN A 106 -1.52 -18.99 8.19
N ASN A 107 -1.62 -19.11 9.50
CA ASN A 107 -1.16 -18.07 10.42
C ASN A 107 -0.43 -18.68 11.63
N GLY A 108 0.47 -17.93 12.22
CA GLY A 108 1.21 -18.33 13.39
C GLY A 108 2.73 -18.31 13.22
N LEU A 109 3.41 -18.98 14.13
CA LEU A 109 4.86 -19.19 14.13
C LEU A 109 5.19 -20.46 13.34
N PHE A 110 6.09 -20.33 12.38
CA PHE A 110 6.55 -21.45 11.54
C PHE A 110 8.08 -21.55 11.58
N LYS A 111 8.58 -22.77 11.70
CA LYS A 111 10.00 -23.05 11.51
C LYS A 111 10.29 -23.21 10.02
N VAL A 112 11.08 -22.32 9.47
CA VAL A 112 11.57 -22.40 8.08
C VAL A 112 12.70 -23.44 7.99
N THR A 113 13.69 -23.30 8.87
CA THR A 113 14.77 -24.25 9.14
C THR A 113 15.28 -24.03 10.57
N ASP A 114 16.26 -24.81 11.04
CA ASP A 114 16.80 -24.61 12.39
C ASP A 114 17.44 -23.22 12.53
N GLY A 115 16.97 -22.46 13.51
CA GLY A 115 17.41 -21.08 13.77
C GLY A 115 16.78 -20.00 12.88
N LEU A 116 15.88 -20.36 11.97
CA LEU A 116 15.17 -19.42 11.11
C LEU A 116 13.67 -19.68 11.17
N TYR A 117 12.90 -18.65 11.52
CA TYR A 117 11.45 -18.72 11.75
C TYR A 117 10.75 -17.59 11.03
N GLN A 118 9.45 -17.76 10.74
CA GLN A 118 8.54 -16.72 10.29
C GLN A 118 7.27 -16.69 11.12
N VAL A 119 6.79 -15.50 11.47
CA VAL A 119 5.42 -15.29 11.89
C VAL A 119 4.64 -14.79 10.68
N ARG A 120 3.62 -15.56 10.29
CA ARG A 120 2.80 -15.32 9.10
C ARG A 120 1.34 -15.12 9.48
N GLY A 121 0.59 -14.31 8.71
CA GLY A 121 -0.84 -14.09 8.92
C GLY A 121 -1.20 -13.24 10.15
N TYR A 122 -0.22 -12.60 10.78
CA TYR A 122 -0.42 -11.63 11.88
C TYR A 122 -0.56 -10.19 11.35
N ASP A 123 -0.30 -10.00 10.07
CA ASP A 123 -0.49 -8.76 9.31
C ASP A 123 -0.53 -9.10 7.81
N LEU A 124 -0.45 -8.09 6.95
CA LEU A 124 -0.28 -8.23 5.51
C LEU A 124 1.04 -8.91 5.17
N SER A 125 2.13 -8.49 5.79
CA SER A 125 3.50 -9.01 5.63
C SER A 125 3.85 -10.07 6.66
N ASN A 126 5.01 -10.71 6.49
CA ASN A 126 5.60 -11.68 7.41
C ASN A 126 6.69 -11.00 8.27
N MET A 127 6.84 -11.45 9.51
CA MET A 127 8.02 -11.15 10.31
C MET A 127 8.96 -12.35 10.27
N THR A 128 10.19 -12.16 9.79
CA THR A 128 11.23 -13.20 9.82
C THR A 128 12.10 -13.03 11.06
N ILE A 129 12.38 -14.11 11.77
CA ILE A 129 13.13 -14.14 13.04
C ILE A 129 14.31 -15.11 12.89
N ILE A 130 15.53 -14.60 13.09
CA ILE A 130 16.77 -15.39 13.03
C ILE A 130 17.35 -15.48 14.43
N GLU A 131 17.65 -16.71 14.89
CA GLU A 131 18.39 -16.95 16.13
C GLU A 131 19.89 -16.73 15.88
N GLY A 132 20.44 -15.62 16.39
CA GLY A 132 21.85 -15.36 16.41
C GLY A 132 22.56 -16.08 17.57
N LYS A 133 23.83 -15.75 17.79
CA LYS A 133 24.64 -16.35 18.88
C LYS A 133 24.11 -15.97 20.27
N THR A 134 23.70 -14.73 20.46
CA THR A 134 23.28 -14.18 21.76
C THR A 134 21.87 -13.62 21.76
N GLY A 135 21.33 -13.23 20.61
CA GLY A 135 20.06 -12.55 20.47
C GLY A 135 19.26 -12.97 19.24
N LEU A 136 18.27 -12.15 18.91
CA LEU A 136 17.41 -12.32 17.74
C LEU A 136 17.68 -11.20 16.73
N ILE A 137 17.63 -11.55 15.46
CA ILE A 137 17.62 -10.61 14.35
C ILE A 137 16.21 -10.67 13.75
N ILE A 138 15.54 -9.53 13.67
CA ILE A 138 14.19 -9.41 13.10
C ILE A 138 14.31 -8.81 11.71
N ILE A 139 13.73 -9.47 10.71
CA ILE A 139 13.55 -8.89 9.37
C ILE A 139 12.08 -8.53 9.23
N ASP A 140 11.80 -7.28 8.87
CA ASP A 140 10.49 -6.67 8.61
C ASP A 140 9.46 -6.82 9.74
N PRO A 141 9.41 -5.86 10.66
CA PRO A 141 8.57 -5.95 11.86
C PRO A 141 7.10 -5.53 11.63
N LEU A 142 6.48 -5.89 10.49
CA LEU A 142 5.05 -5.69 10.19
C LEU A 142 4.61 -4.21 10.11
N VAL A 143 3.27 -3.96 10.00
CA VAL A 143 2.69 -2.61 9.83
C VAL A 143 2.58 -1.84 11.14
N THR A 144 2.06 -2.48 12.22
CA THR A 144 1.77 -1.78 13.47
C THR A 144 2.47 -2.40 14.67
N THR A 145 2.69 -1.59 15.70
CA THR A 145 3.39 -2.03 16.93
C THR A 145 2.66 -3.14 17.65
N GLU A 146 1.33 -3.13 17.59
CA GLU A 146 0.47 -4.10 18.27
C GLU A 146 0.66 -5.51 17.69
N VAL A 147 0.63 -5.63 16.37
CA VAL A 147 0.81 -6.93 15.70
C VAL A 147 2.27 -7.39 15.72
N ALA A 148 3.23 -6.46 15.59
CA ALA A 148 4.65 -6.77 15.69
C ALA A 148 5.02 -7.31 17.09
N LYS A 149 4.48 -6.67 18.14
CA LYS A 149 4.63 -7.15 19.50
C LYS A 149 3.99 -8.53 19.69
N ALA A 150 2.76 -8.73 19.21
CA ALA A 150 2.07 -10.00 19.32
C ALA A 150 2.81 -11.13 18.58
N ALA A 151 3.39 -10.85 17.43
CA ALA A 151 4.21 -11.77 16.66
C ALA A 151 5.49 -12.19 17.42
N LEU A 152 6.19 -11.22 18.01
CA LEU A 152 7.37 -11.50 18.83
C LEU A 152 7.01 -12.23 20.13
N ASP A 153 5.90 -11.86 20.78
CA ASP A 153 5.40 -12.54 21.98
C ASP A 153 5.04 -14.02 21.66
N LEU A 154 4.45 -14.31 20.50
CA LEU A 154 4.19 -15.70 20.07
C LEU A 154 5.50 -16.49 19.93
N TYR A 155 6.55 -15.89 19.38
CA TYR A 155 7.86 -16.51 19.32
C TYR A 155 8.37 -16.83 20.75
N TYR A 156 8.34 -15.86 21.67
CA TYR A 156 8.80 -16.04 23.05
C TYR A 156 8.00 -17.08 23.86
N GLN A 157 6.74 -17.27 23.55
CA GLN A 157 5.92 -18.32 24.18
C GLN A 157 6.36 -19.74 23.77
N ASN A 158 7.02 -19.90 22.62
CA ASN A 158 7.34 -21.19 22.03
C ASN A 158 8.84 -21.45 21.88
N ARG A 159 9.67 -20.42 22.07
CA ARG A 159 11.12 -20.48 21.91
C ARG A 159 11.83 -19.75 23.07
N PRO A 160 13.11 -20.06 23.33
CA PRO A 160 13.85 -19.38 24.38
C PRO A 160 13.85 -17.85 24.21
N HIS A 161 13.56 -17.15 25.28
CA HIS A 161 13.61 -15.68 25.28
C HIS A 161 15.06 -15.20 25.10
N ARG A 162 15.29 -14.40 24.04
CA ARG A 162 16.57 -13.75 23.75
C ARG A 162 16.31 -12.27 23.40
N PRO A 163 17.21 -11.34 23.72
CA PRO A 163 17.05 -9.94 23.32
C PRO A 163 17.08 -9.80 21.80
N VAL A 164 16.34 -8.85 21.27
CA VAL A 164 16.52 -8.43 19.88
C VAL A 164 17.80 -7.58 19.80
N VAL A 165 18.71 -7.94 18.91
CA VAL A 165 20.01 -7.26 18.72
C VAL A 165 20.11 -6.55 17.38
N ALA A 166 19.25 -6.89 16.42
CA ALA A 166 19.16 -6.18 15.16
C ALA A 166 17.74 -6.24 14.58
N VAL A 167 17.38 -5.19 13.85
CA VAL A 167 16.21 -5.13 12.96
C VAL A 167 16.71 -4.78 11.57
N ILE A 168 16.19 -5.47 10.56
CA ILE A 168 16.51 -5.24 9.15
C ILE A 168 15.22 -4.89 8.43
N TYR A 169 15.21 -3.80 7.70
CA TYR A 169 14.16 -3.46 6.76
C TYR A 169 14.60 -3.88 5.36
N THR A 170 13.85 -4.75 4.70
CA THR A 170 14.19 -5.20 3.35
C THR A 170 13.99 -4.09 2.33
N HIS A 171 12.94 -3.28 2.52
CA HIS A 171 12.60 -2.19 1.62
C HIS A 171 11.73 -1.11 2.30
N SER A 172 11.39 -0.07 1.54
CA SER A 172 10.84 1.20 2.06
C SER A 172 9.31 1.24 2.21
N HIS A 173 8.58 0.13 2.00
CA HIS A 173 7.13 0.11 2.21
C HIS A 173 6.74 -0.06 3.68
N ALA A 174 5.59 0.52 4.02
CA ALA A 174 5.13 0.70 5.39
C ALA A 174 4.94 -0.61 6.18
N ASP A 175 4.55 -1.68 5.52
CA ASP A 175 4.29 -2.99 6.11
C ASP A 175 5.56 -3.79 6.46
N HIS A 176 6.73 -3.24 6.17
CA HIS A 176 8.02 -3.84 6.47
C HIS A 176 8.79 -3.13 7.60
N TYR A 177 8.30 -1.96 8.06
CA TYR A 177 8.97 -1.23 9.14
C TYR A 177 8.02 -0.63 10.19
N GLY A 178 6.74 -0.45 9.86
CA GLY A 178 5.81 0.35 10.66
C GLY A 178 5.61 -0.14 12.09
N GLY A 179 5.78 -1.44 12.34
CA GLY A 179 5.67 -2.05 13.67
C GLY A 179 6.95 -2.07 14.51
N VAL A 180 8.03 -1.42 14.06
CA VAL A 180 9.37 -1.55 14.68
C VAL A 180 9.40 -1.31 16.19
N LYS A 181 8.62 -0.36 16.71
CA LYS A 181 8.56 -0.10 18.15
C LYS A 181 7.77 -1.16 18.94
N GLY A 182 7.17 -2.12 18.26
CA GLY A 182 6.62 -3.34 18.87
C GLY A 182 7.68 -4.38 19.23
N VAL A 183 8.87 -4.30 18.60
CA VAL A 183 9.95 -5.28 18.80
C VAL A 183 11.19 -4.67 19.48
N VAL A 184 11.46 -3.37 19.31
CA VAL A 184 12.58 -2.64 19.95
C VAL A 184 12.15 -1.23 20.35
N THR A 185 12.93 -0.59 21.20
CA THR A 185 12.71 0.80 21.62
C THR A 185 13.75 1.74 21.00
N GLU A 186 13.38 3.02 20.82
CA GLU A 186 14.35 4.07 20.40
C GLU A 186 15.58 4.13 21.31
N GLN A 187 15.39 3.90 22.61
CA GLN A 187 16.50 3.92 23.58
C GLN A 187 17.49 2.79 23.35
N GLN A 188 17.03 1.58 23.05
CA GLN A 188 17.90 0.43 22.73
C GLN A 188 18.73 0.69 21.47
N VAL A 189 18.11 1.31 20.44
CA VAL A 189 18.83 1.69 19.22
C VAL A 189 19.80 2.82 19.47
N ALA A 190 19.39 3.88 20.16
CA ALA A 190 20.25 5.02 20.48
C ALA A 190 21.45 4.66 21.37
N SER A 191 21.31 3.65 22.23
CA SER A 191 22.42 3.13 23.07
C SER A 191 23.36 2.17 22.35
N GLY A 192 23.07 1.80 21.09
CA GLY A 192 23.83 0.81 20.33
C GLY A 192 23.59 -0.64 20.72
N GLN A 193 22.58 -0.92 21.55
CA GLN A 193 22.18 -2.29 21.89
C GLN A 193 21.51 -3.02 20.73
N VAL A 194 20.86 -2.27 19.84
CA VAL A 194 20.17 -2.76 18.65
C VAL A 194 20.67 -1.99 17.43
N THR A 195 21.08 -2.72 16.40
CA THR A 195 21.36 -2.14 15.08
C THR A 195 20.09 -2.18 14.23
N VAL A 196 19.78 -1.09 13.55
CA VAL A 196 18.72 -1.05 12.52
C VAL A 196 19.39 -0.90 11.16
N LEU A 197 19.19 -1.85 10.27
CA LEU A 197 19.82 -1.95 8.95
C LEU A 197 18.78 -1.79 7.86
N ALA A 198 19.11 -1.04 6.79
CA ALA A 198 18.23 -0.87 5.62
C ALA A 198 19.06 -0.66 4.34
N PRO A 199 18.47 -0.76 3.15
CA PRO A 199 19.12 -0.38 1.90
C PRO A 199 19.32 1.14 1.80
N THR A 200 20.30 1.55 1.02
CA THR A 200 20.49 2.96 0.68
C THR A 200 19.23 3.57 0.07
N GLY A 201 18.93 4.83 0.39
CA GLY A 201 17.71 5.53 -0.06
C GLY A 201 16.45 5.20 0.75
N PHE A 202 16.53 4.28 1.73
CA PHE A 202 15.36 3.85 2.51
C PHE A 202 14.59 5.02 3.13
N MET A 203 15.28 5.91 3.86
CA MET A 203 14.61 7.01 4.58
C MET A 203 13.90 7.97 3.62
N ASP A 204 14.56 8.33 2.53
CA ASP A 204 13.98 9.24 1.54
C ASP A 204 12.74 8.64 0.91
N ALA A 205 12.79 7.36 0.51
CA ALA A 205 11.67 6.66 -0.09
C ALA A 205 10.51 6.45 0.91
N ALA A 206 10.79 5.91 2.10
CA ALA A 206 9.78 5.61 3.12
C ALA A 206 9.01 6.85 3.58
N VAL A 207 9.68 8.00 3.66
CA VAL A 207 9.06 9.25 4.13
C VAL A 207 8.35 9.99 2.99
N SER A 208 8.98 10.14 1.80
CA SER A 208 8.44 10.94 0.72
C SER A 208 7.17 10.35 0.09
N GLU A 209 7.10 9.03 -0.10
CA GLU A 209 5.95 8.36 -0.70
C GLU A 209 4.64 8.65 0.06
N ASN A 210 4.72 8.67 1.38
CA ASN A 210 3.54 8.84 2.25
C ASN A 210 3.23 10.31 2.59
N VAL A 211 3.99 11.28 2.12
CA VAL A 211 3.84 12.71 2.45
C VAL A 211 3.22 13.49 1.31
N LEU A 212 3.88 13.56 0.15
CA LEU A 212 3.50 14.50 -0.92
C LEU A 212 2.10 14.21 -1.50
N ALA A 213 1.80 12.95 -1.81
CA ALA A 213 0.49 12.51 -2.32
C ALA A 213 -0.28 11.66 -1.30
N GLY A 214 0.16 11.61 -0.04
CA GLY A 214 -0.33 10.69 0.99
C GLY A 214 -1.84 10.76 1.23
N ASN A 215 -2.45 11.96 1.17
CA ASN A 215 -3.89 12.10 1.33
C ASN A 215 -4.67 11.37 0.21
N ALA A 216 -4.26 11.57 -1.05
CA ALA A 216 -4.90 10.91 -2.19
C ALA A 216 -4.69 9.39 -2.14
N MET A 217 -3.47 8.95 -1.81
CA MET A 217 -3.15 7.53 -1.67
C MET A 217 -3.93 6.87 -0.53
N SER A 218 -4.05 7.51 0.63
CA SER A 218 -4.81 7.00 1.77
C SER A 218 -6.29 6.78 1.43
N ARG A 219 -6.92 7.74 0.75
CA ARG A 219 -8.31 7.60 0.30
C ARG A 219 -8.48 6.42 -0.68
N ARG A 220 -7.56 6.27 -1.63
CA ARG A 220 -7.57 5.20 -2.64
C ARG A 220 -7.21 3.84 -2.04
N THR A 221 -6.42 3.80 -0.96
CA THR A 221 -6.11 2.58 -0.21
C THR A 221 -7.37 1.90 0.33
N LEU A 222 -8.41 2.65 0.72
CA LEU A 222 -9.69 2.10 1.14
C LEU A 222 -10.34 1.24 0.05
N TYR A 223 -10.18 1.65 -1.21
CA TYR A 223 -10.65 0.89 -2.36
C TYR A 223 -9.79 -0.35 -2.61
N GLN A 224 -8.48 -0.18 -2.69
CA GLN A 224 -7.55 -1.27 -2.99
C GLN A 224 -7.66 -2.45 -2.01
N TYR A 225 -7.78 -2.17 -0.72
CA TYR A 225 -7.89 -3.21 0.32
C TYR A 225 -9.33 -3.55 0.72
N GLY A 226 -10.31 -2.83 0.20
CA GLY A 226 -11.72 -3.06 0.54
C GLY A 226 -12.00 -2.86 2.02
N ALA A 227 -11.38 -1.83 2.63
CA ALA A 227 -11.37 -1.63 4.08
C ALA A 227 -12.80 -1.47 4.68
N MET A 228 -13.73 -0.90 3.91
CA MET A 228 -15.12 -0.68 4.33
C MET A 228 -16.05 -1.85 4.00
N LEU A 229 -15.57 -2.85 3.26
CA LEU A 229 -16.39 -3.99 2.88
C LEU A 229 -16.50 -4.99 4.03
N PRO A 230 -17.68 -5.59 4.24
CA PRO A 230 -17.81 -6.69 5.18
C PRO A 230 -16.93 -7.87 4.76
N LYS A 231 -16.30 -8.54 5.72
CA LYS A 231 -15.54 -9.76 5.50
C LYS A 231 -16.52 -10.90 5.21
N SER A 232 -16.74 -11.18 3.93
CA SER A 232 -17.75 -12.16 3.49
C SER A 232 -17.55 -12.55 2.02
N PRO A 233 -18.21 -13.62 1.53
CA PRO A 233 -18.20 -13.99 0.11
C PRO A 233 -18.77 -12.91 -0.84
N LEU A 234 -19.59 -11.99 -0.34
CA LEU A 234 -20.13 -10.86 -1.08
C LEU A 234 -19.28 -9.58 -0.94
N GLY A 235 -18.30 -9.60 -0.05
CA GLY A 235 -17.44 -8.45 0.26
C GLY A 235 -15.96 -8.77 0.07
N GLN A 236 -15.16 -8.32 1.05
CA GLN A 236 -13.71 -8.49 1.04
C GLN A 236 -13.34 -9.92 1.48
N VAL A 237 -12.50 -10.61 0.71
CA VAL A 237 -12.05 -11.98 0.97
C VAL A 237 -10.54 -12.09 1.18
N ASP A 238 -9.77 -11.18 0.54
CA ASP A 238 -8.30 -11.19 0.55
C ASP A 238 -7.74 -9.86 0.05
N ALA A 239 -6.44 -9.62 0.24
CA ALA A 239 -5.69 -8.56 -0.40
C ALA A 239 -4.63 -9.08 -1.39
N GLY A 240 -4.51 -10.41 -1.55
CA GLY A 240 -3.62 -11.08 -2.50
C GLY A 240 -2.34 -11.60 -1.87
N ILE A 241 -1.59 -10.73 -1.24
CA ILE A 241 -0.32 -11.03 -0.54
C ILE A 241 -0.50 -11.26 0.97
N GLY A 242 -1.72 -11.15 1.43
CA GLY A 242 -2.20 -11.31 2.79
C GLY A 242 -3.68 -10.95 2.87
N LYS A 243 -4.26 -10.84 4.07
CA LYS A 243 -5.70 -10.59 4.22
C LYS A 243 -6.08 -9.11 4.08
N THR A 244 -5.38 -8.26 4.78
CA THR A 244 -5.55 -6.80 4.85
C THR A 244 -4.37 -6.22 5.61
N THR A 245 -4.33 -4.91 5.83
CA THR A 245 -3.39 -4.25 6.73
C THR A 245 -3.95 -4.20 8.14
N SER A 246 -3.08 -4.31 9.16
CA SER A 246 -3.47 -4.09 10.55
C SER A 246 -3.80 -2.61 10.81
N GLU A 247 -4.65 -2.38 11.81
CA GLU A 247 -4.96 -1.05 12.34
C GLU A 247 -4.24 -0.85 13.68
N GLY A 248 -3.66 0.33 13.93
CA GLY A 248 -2.95 0.58 15.17
C GLY A 248 -1.88 1.66 15.07
N THR A 249 -0.83 1.51 15.87
CA THR A 249 0.24 2.50 15.98
C THR A 249 1.33 2.24 14.94
N PHE A 250 1.40 3.12 13.97
CA PHE A 250 2.45 3.13 12.94
C PHE A 250 3.67 3.92 13.42
N THR A 251 4.87 3.34 13.34
CA THR A 251 6.12 3.90 13.87
C THR A 251 7.26 3.81 12.86
N LEU A 252 8.35 4.50 13.15
CA LEU A 252 9.58 4.43 12.38
C LEU A 252 10.78 4.69 13.30
N ILE A 253 11.80 3.86 13.19
CA ILE A 253 13.12 4.12 13.74
C ILE A 253 14.10 4.18 12.56
N ALA A 254 14.83 5.29 12.43
CA ALA A 254 15.80 5.45 11.35
C ALA A 254 16.90 4.38 11.41
N PRO A 255 17.34 3.85 10.27
CA PRO A 255 18.47 2.93 10.21
C PRO A 255 19.73 3.53 10.82
N THR A 256 20.47 2.71 11.58
CA THR A 256 21.79 3.06 12.12
C THR A 256 22.94 2.53 11.27
N ASP A 257 22.64 1.60 10.36
CA ASP A 257 23.58 1.09 9.36
C ASP A 257 22.84 0.96 8.01
N THR A 258 23.57 1.09 6.91
CA THR A 258 23.00 1.12 5.55
C THR A 258 23.82 0.28 4.60
N ILE A 259 23.16 -0.57 3.81
CA ILE A 259 23.76 -1.30 2.70
C ILE A 259 23.83 -0.37 1.48
N THR A 260 25.03 -0.15 0.98
CA THR A 260 25.29 0.83 -0.10
C THR A 260 25.79 0.21 -1.42
N ARG A 261 26.15 -1.08 -1.41
CA ARG A 261 26.73 -1.78 -2.56
C ARG A 261 26.21 -3.21 -2.67
N ASP A 262 26.15 -3.71 -3.88
CA ASP A 262 25.91 -5.12 -4.16
C ASP A 262 26.98 -6.01 -3.52
N LYS A 263 26.54 -7.20 -3.06
CA LYS A 263 27.37 -8.21 -2.40
C LYS A 263 28.07 -7.72 -1.15
N GLU A 264 27.60 -6.62 -0.59
CA GLU A 264 28.04 -6.15 0.71
C GLU A 264 27.69 -7.18 1.77
N GLN A 265 28.59 -7.44 2.70
CA GLN A 265 28.39 -8.44 3.74
C GLN A 265 28.37 -7.79 5.13
N ARG A 266 27.56 -8.36 6.00
CA ARG A 266 27.56 -8.10 7.44
C ARG A 266 27.58 -9.41 8.20
N VAL A 267 28.22 -9.38 9.36
CA VAL A 267 28.09 -10.44 10.36
C VAL A 267 27.40 -9.83 11.57
N ILE A 268 26.14 -10.23 11.78
CA ILE A 268 25.31 -9.73 12.86
C ILE A 268 25.06 -10.87 13.85
N ASP A 269 25.52 -10.71 15.08
CA ASP A 269 25.42 -11.72 16.14
C ASP A 269 25.80 -13.16 15.69
N GLY A 270 26.88 -13.24 14.88
CA GLY A 270 27.40 -14.50 14.35
C GLY A 270 26.71 -15.03 13.09
N VAL A 271 25.70 -14.35 12.59
CA VAL A 271 25.00 -14.68 11.32
C VAL A 271 25.62 -13.86 10.19
N THR A 272 26.17 -14.54 9.19
CA THR A 272 26.68 -13.90 7.97
C THR A 272 25.50 -13.62 7.02
N MET A 273 25.47 -12.43 6.49
CA MET A 273 24.48 -11.97 5.50
C MET A 273 25.19 -11.32 4.34
N GLU A 274 24.80 -11.65 3.12
CA GLU A 274 25.24 -10.99 1.89
C GLU A 274 24.03 -10.34 1.23
N PHE A 275 24.15 -9.08 0.84
CA PHE A 275 23.06 -8.27 0.36
C PHE A 275 23.16 -8.02 -1.15
N GLN A 276 22.05 -8.18 -1.86
CA GLN A 276 21.88 -7.76 -3.24
C GLN A 276 20.93 -6.56 -3.27
N LEU A 277 21.39 -5.41 -3.76
CA LEU A 277 20.52 -4.24 -3.90
C LEU A 277 19.56 -4.42 -5.09
N ALA A 278 18.32 -4.01 -4.88
CA ALA A 278 17.22 -4.12 -5.84
C ALA A 278 16.44 -2.78 -6.00
N PRO A 279 17.11 -1.62 -6.14
CA PRO A 279 16.40 -0.33 -6.14
C PRO A 279 15.49 -0.21 -7.37
N GLY A 280 14.25 0.25 -7.17
CA GLY A 280 13.27 0.50 -8.24
C GLY A 280 12.69 -0.77 -8.86
N THR A 281 12.78 -1.90 -8.19
CA THR A 281 12.03 -3.13 -8.48
C THR A 281 10.65 -3.02 -7.85
N GLU A 282 10.39 -3.69 -6.72
CA GLU A 282 9.14 -3.56 -6.00
C GLU A 282 9.06 -2.20 -5.27
N ALA A 283 10.16 -1.75 -4.66
CA ALA A 283 10.27 -0.47 -3.98
C ALA A 283 11.43 0.39 -4.52
N PRO A 284 11.39 1.73 -4.33
CA PRO A 284 12.50 2.60 -4.70
C PRO A 284 13.82 2.23 -3.99
N ALA A 285 13.75 1.81 -2.74
CA ALA A 285 14.87 1.31 -1.95
C ALA A 285 14.55 -0.10 -1.44
N GLU A 286 15.27 -1.09 -1.96
CA GLU A 286 15.03 -2.52 -1.69
C GLU A 286 16.34 -3.30 -1.73
N MET A 287 16.41 -4.40 -0.97
CA MET A 287 17.51 -5.36 -0.97
C MET A 287 17.03 -6.77 -0.67
N LEU A 288 17.69 -7.75 -1.31
CA LEU A 288 17.55 -9.18 -1.05
C LEU A 288 18.70 -9.64 -0.16
N ILE A 289 18.49 -10.72 0.62
CA ILE A 289 19.44 -11.16 1.63
C ILE A 289 19.78 -12.64 1.46
N TRP A 290 21.04 -12.93 1.16
CA TRP A 290 21.55 -14.29 1.17
C TRP A 290 22.08 -14.65 2.57
N LEU A 291 21.57 -15.74 3.15
CA LEU A 291 21.89 -16.29 4.45
C LEU A 291 22.64 -17.62 4.29
N PRO A 292 23.98 -17.62 4.14
CA PRO A 292 24.74 -18.81 3.78
C PRO A 292 24.66 -19.95 4.80
N GLN A 293 24.59 -19.66 6.09
CA GLN A 293 24.46 -20.68 7.14
C GLN A 293 23.15 -21.46 7.03
N PHE A 294 22.09 -20.84 6.56
CA PHE A 294 20.76 -21.42 6.40
C PHE A 294 20.49 -21.87 4.96
N LYS A 295 21.44 -21.63 4.03
CA LYS A 295 21.25 -21.82 2.58
C LYS A 295 19.93 -21.20 2.09
N THR A 296 19.58 -20.08 2.65
CA THR A 296 18.30 -19.39 2.43
C THR A 296 18.54 -18.06 1.73
N LEU A 297 17.77 -17.82 0.68
CA LEU A 297 17.65 -16.52 0.03
C LEU A 297 16.34 -15.87 0.45
N ASP A 298 16.43 -14.71 1.08
CA ASP A 298 15.30 -13.82 1.31
C ASP A 298 15.20 -12.88 0.12
N VAL A 299 14.09 -12.95 -0.60
CA VAL A 299 13.86 -12.17 -1.83
C VAL A 299 13.00 -10.94 -1.58
N ALA A 300 12.89 -10.53 -0.32
CA ALA A 300 12.07 -9.39 0.08
C ALA A 300 10.63 -9.50 -0.46
N GLU A 301 10.26 -8.67 -1.43
CA GLU A 301 8.98 -8.77 -2.13
C GLU A 301 9.13 -8.99 -3.64
N ASP A 302 10.38 -9.08 -4.15
CA ASP A 302 10.68 -9.23 -5.58
C ASP A 302 10.17 -10.55 -6.21
N ALA A 303 10.00 -11.62 -5.42
CA ALA A 303 9.36 -12.85 -5.85
C ALA A 303 8.48 -13.43 -4.76
N ILE A 304 7.18 -13.43 -4.99
CA ILE A 304 6.13 -13.92 -4.09
C ILE A 304 5.21 -14.90 -4.83
N HIS A 305 4.28 -15.55 -4.13
CA HIS A 305 3.33 -16.47 -4.78
C HIS A 305 2.18 -15.71 -5.49
N SER A 306 2.55 -14.65 -6.22
CA SER A 306 1.66 -13.81 -7.02
C SER A 306 2.44 -13.05 -8.09
N LEU A 307 1.80 -12.71 -9.21
CA LEU A 307 2.21 -11.55 -10.00
C LEU A 307 2.03 -10.32 -9.13
N HIS A 308 3.12 -9.63 -8.80
CA HIS A 308 3.07 -8.35 -8.10
C HIS A 308 2.75 -7.22 -9.10
N ASN A 309 2.07 -6.18 -8.65
CA ASN A 309 1.75 -5.05 -9.51
C ASN A 309 2.99 -4.20 -9.84
N LEU A 310 3.08 -3.78 -11.10
CA LEU A 310 4.05 -2.76 -11.56
C LEU A 310 3.55 -1.34 -11.30
N TYR A 311 2.26 -1.19 -11.04
CA TYR A 311 1.61 0.04 -10.60
C TYR A 311 0.54 -0.33 -9.57
N THR A 312 0.68 0.18 -8.36
CA THR A 312 -0.31 -0.05 -7.31
C THR A 312 -1.52 0.87 -7.49
N LEU A 313 -2.74 0.32 -7.35
CA LEU A 313 -3.99 1.06 -7.67
C LEU A 313 -4.23 2.25 -6.74
N ARG A 314 -3.72 2.22 -5.51
CA ARG A 314 -3.75 3.38 -4.60
C ARG A 314 -2.96 4.58 -5.13
N GLY A 315 -1.98 4.34 -5.96
CA GLY A 315 -1.06 5.32 -6.50
C GLY A 315 0.36 5.15 -5.96
N ALA A 316 1.32 5.17 -6.85
CA ALA A 316 2.76 5.20 -6.61
C ALA A 316 3.46 5.52 -7.94
N GLU A 317 4.76 5.72 -7.90
CA GLU A 317 5.57 5.71 -9.13
C GLU A 317 5.49 4.34 -9.80
N VAL A 318 5.53 4.35 -11.15
CA VAL A 318 5.50 3.10 -11.93
C VAL A 318 6.83 2.38 -11.76
N ARG A 319 6.78 1.12 -11.30
CA ARG A 319 7.94 0.24 -11.10
C ARG A 319 8.58 -0.16 -12.42
N ASP A 320 9.85 -0.52 -12.37
CA ASP A 320 10.61 -0.90 -13.57
C ASP A 320 10.66 -2.41 -13.80
N ALA A 321 9.75 -2.93 -14.62
CA ALA A 321 9.75 -4.35 -14.98
C ALA A 321 11.06 -4.81 -15.61
N SER A 322 11.79 -3.92 -16.33
CA SER A 322 13.08 -4.24 -16.90
C SER A 322 14.14 -4.43 -15.83
N ASN A 323 14.18 -3.56 -14.83
CA ASN A 323 15.09 -3.72 -13.69
C ASN A 323 14.71 -4.95 -12.85
N TRP A 324 13.43 -5.16 -12.63
CA TRP A 324 12.91 -6.27 -11.83
C TRP A 324 13.33 -7.64 -12.36
N TRP A 325 13.08 -7.93 -13.66
CA TRP A 325 13.51 -9.22 -14.20
C TRP A 325 15.03 -9.41 -14.20
N LYS A 326 15.82 -8.32 -14.38
CA LYS A 326 17.28 -8.38 -14.30
C LYS A 326 17.76 -8.70 -12.90
N THR A 327 17.15 -8.10 -11.89
CA THR A 327 17.44 -8.36 -10.48
C THR A 327 17.18 -9.82 -10.13
N LEU A 328 16.02 -10.36 -10.52
CA LEU A 328 15.72 -11.79 -10.33
C LEU A 328 16.69 -12.71 -11.09
N ASN A 329 17.09 -12.34 -12.31
CA ASN A 329 18.10 -13.09 -13.05
C ASN A 329 19.45 -13.11 -12.32
N GLN A 330 19.88 -11.96 -11.82
CA GLN A 330 21.09 -11.85 -11.00
C GLN A 330 21.00 -12.71 -9.72
N SER A 331 19.84 -12.75 -9.07
CA SER A 331 19.61 -13.61 -7.90
C SER A 331 19.73 -15.09 -8.22
N ILE A 332 19.19 -15.52 -9.38
CA ILE A 332 19.32 -16.90 -9.86
C ILE A 332 20.79 -17.24 -10.13
N GLU A 333 21.52 -16.36 -10.81
CA GLU A 333 22.94 -16.54 -11.10
C GLU A 333 23.81 -16.60 -9.84
N ASN A 334 23.54 -15.70 -8.88
CA ASN A 334 24.32 -15.61 -7.65
C ASN A 334 24.02 -16.75 -6.66
N TYR A 335 22.75 -17.14 -6.53
CA TYR A 335 22.29 -17.96 -5.40
C TYR A 335 21.53 -19.23 -5.84
N GLY A 336 20.99 -19.32 -7.04
CA GLY A 336 20.13 -20.41 -7.48
C GLY A 336 20.75 -21.81 -7.37
N SER A 337 22.08 -21.92 -7.55
CA SER A 337 22.80 -23.20 -7.39
C SER A 337 23.10 -23.56 -5.92
N ARG A 338 22.93 -22.63 -4.98
CA ARG A 338 23.28 -22.77 -3.55
C ARG A 338 22.10 -22.73 -2.62
N ALA A 339 20.99 -22.10 -3.04
CA ALA A 339 19.80 -21.95 -2.24
C ALA A 339 19.04 -23.28 -2.09
N GLU A 340 18.76 -23.67 -0.87
CA GLU A 340 17.86 -24.78 -0.53
C GLU A 340 16.49 -24.30 -0.08
N ILE A 341 16.39 -23.01 0.29
CA ILE A 341 15.17 -22.32 0.71
C ILE A 341 15.13 -20.92 0.11
N VAL A 342 13.96 -20.51 -0.36
CA VAL A 342 13.61 -19.11 -0.62
C VAL A 342 12.52 -18.70 0.34
N ILE A 343 12.68 -17.55 0.99
CA ILE A 343 11.65 -16.87 1.76
C ILE A 343 11.36 -15.50 1.15
N ALA A 344 10.16 -15.02 1.43
CA ALA A 344 9.74 -13.66 1.10
C ALA A 344 9.00 -13.05 2.30
N GLN A 345 8.80 -11.74 2.28
CA GLN A 345 8.12 -11.05 3.36
C GLN A 345 6.59 -11.10 3.24
N HIS A 346 6.08 -11.86 2.26
CA HIS A 346 4.68 -12.24 2.12
C HIS A 346 4.55 -13.74 1.84
N GLN A 347 3.40 -14.30 2.18
CA GLN A 347 3.00 -15.68 1.86
C GLN A 347 3.95 -16.73 2.48
N TRP A 348 4.34 -17.79 1.79
CA TRP A 348 5.06 -18.95 2.34
C TRP A 348 6.37 -19.23 1.58
N PRO A 349 7.33 -19.90 2.21
CA PRO A 349 8.61 -20.23 1.59
C PRO A 349 8.49 -21.28 0.48
N VAL A 350 9.55 -21.36 -0.35
CA VAL A 350 9.79 -22.44 -1.33
C VAL A 350 11.02 -23.22 -0.90
N TRP A 351 10.91 -24.54 -0.85
CA TRP A 351 12.01 -25.46 -0.49
C TRP A 351 12.43 -26.33 -1.68
N GLY A 352 13.73 -26.59 -1.79
CA GLY A 352 14.34 -27.45 -2.79
C GLY A 352 14.86 -26.68 -4.00
N GLN A 353 16.13 -26.86 -4.29
CA GLN A 353 16.89 -26.11 -5.29
C GLN A 353 16.19 -26.03 -6.66
N THR A 354 15.74 -27.17 -7.19
CA THR A 354 15.07 -27.22 -8.51
C THR A 354 13.78 -26.39 -8.51
N ARG A 355 12.99 -26.47 -7.45
CA ARG A 355 11.75 -25.71 -7.31
C ARG A 355 12.02 -24.21 -7.16
N ILE A 356 13.08 -23.85 -6.43
CA ILE A 356 13.52 -22.46 -6.24
C ILE A 356 13.90 -21.85 -7.60
N VAL A 357 14.71 -22.56 -8.39
CA VAL A 357 15.11 -22.06 -9.72
C VAL A 357 13.90 -21.95 -10.64
N ASP A 358 12.97 -22.90 -10.60
CA ASP A 358 11.72 -22.84 -11.39
C ASP A 358 10.81 -21.68 -10.93
N PHE A 359 10.69 -21.46 -9.63
CA PHE A 359 9.91 -20.35 -9.04
C PHE A 359 10.49 -18.99 -9.46
N LEU A 360 11.77 -18.75 -9.20
CA LEU A 360 12.43 -17.49 -9.53
C LEU A 360 12.48 -17.24 -11.04
N SER A 361 12.72 -18.28 -11.84
CA SER A 361 12.71 -18.18 -13.30
C SER A 361 11.31 -17.88 -13.84
N GLY A 362 10.28 -18.49 -13.26
CA GLY A 362 8.89 -18.21 -13.60
C GLY A 362 8.52 -16.75 -13.37
N GLN A 363 8.90 -16.18 -12.23
CA GLN A 363 8.68 -14.77 -11.90
C GLN A 363 9.49 -13.86 -12.84
N ARG A 364 10.79 -14.11 -13.01
CA ARG A 364 11.65 -13.37 -13.94
C ARG A 364 11.08 -13.33 -15.36
N ASP A 365 10.71 -14.48 -15.90
CA ASP A 365 10.23 -14.62 -17.27
C ASP A 365 8.86 -13.95 -17.45
N MET A 366 8.02 -13.96 -16.42
CA MET A 366 6.73 -13.27 -16.41
C MET A 366 6.89 -11.75 -16.52
N TYR A 367 7.73 -11.13 -15.68
CA TYR A 367 7.98 -9.68 -15.76
C TYR A 367 8.65 -9.31 -17.10
N LYS A 368 9.60 -10.10 -17.56
CA LYS A 368 10.22 -9.88 -18.86
C LYS A 368 9.20 -10.00 -19.99
N PHE A 369 8.34 -11.00 -19.97
CA PHE A 369 7.30 -11.18 -20.98
C PHE A 369 6.33 -10.00 -21.02
N ILE A 370 5.82 -9.56 -19.87
CA ILE A 370 4.91 -8.41 -19.78
C ILE A 370 5.60 -7.16 -20.33
N HIS A 371 6.83 -6.89 -19.91
CA HIS A 371 7.63 -5.77 -20.40
C HIS A 371 7.81 -5.79 -21.92
N ASP A 372 8.41 -6.86 -22.43
CA ASP A 372 8.80 -6.94 -23.85
C ASP A 372 7.58 -6.99 -24.77
N ARG A 373 6.53 -7.72 -24.35
CA ARG A 373 5.30 -7.82 -25.13
C ARG A 373 4.52 -6.53 -25.18
N SER A 374 4.44 -5.81 -24.07
CA SER A 374 3.78 -4.49 -24.01
C SER A 374 4.46 -3.51 -24.96
N LEU A 375 5.79 -3.41 -24.91
CA LEU A 375 6.55 -2.55 -25.82
C LEU A 375 6.49 -2.99 -27.29
N ASN A 376 6.49 -4.29 -27.56
CA ASN A 376 6.31 -4.81 -28.91
C ASN A 376 4.97 -4.38 -29.52
N LEU A 377 3.90 -4.44 -28.75
CA LEU A 377 2.56 -4.03 -29.19
C LEU A 377 2.45 -2.51 -29.33
N ALA A 378 3.00 -1.76 -28.39
CA ALA A 378 3.05 -0.30 -28.46
C ALA A 378 3.82 0.18 -29.70
N ASN A 379 4.96 -0.46 -30.04
CA ASN A 379 5.71 -0.17 -31.25
C ASN A 379 4.98 -0.56 -32.55
N LYS A 380 3.91 -1.34 -32.45
CA LYS A 380 2.99 -1.62 -33.57
C LYS A 380 1.83 -0.63 -33.65
N GLY A 381 1.81 0.37 -32.78
CA GLY A 381 0.80 1.44 -32.77
C GLY A 381 -0.43 1.16 -31.92
N LEU A 382 -0.43 0.08 -31.09
CA LEU A 382 -1.55 -0.17 -30.18
C LEU A 382 -1.56 0.85 -29.04
N THR A 383 -2.74 1.31 -28.68
CA THR A 383 -2.98 2.17 -27.51
C THR A 383 -2.81 1.40 -26.21
N MET A 384 -2.75 2.10 -25.09
CA MET A 384 -2.61 1.51 -23.76
C MET A 384 -3.66 0.43 -23.46
N ASP A 385 -4.93 0.70 -23.79
CA ASP A 385 -6.02 -0.25 -23.54
C ASP A 385 -5.95 -1.46 -24.48
N GLU A 386 -5.59 -1.27 -25.74
CA GLU A 386 -5.39 -2.37 -26.70
C GLU A 386 -4.20 -3.26 -26.32
N VAL A 387 -3.11 -2.67 -25.82
CA VAL A 387 -1.96 -3.42 -25.29
C VAL A 387 -2.40 -4.26 -24.09
N ALA A 388 -3.14 -3.70 -23.16
CA ALA A 388 -3.64 -4.40 -21.96
C ALA A 388 -4.55 -5.58 -22.30
N GLU A 389 -5.37 -5.48 -23.34
CA GLU A 389 -6.22 -6.59 -23.81
C GLU A 389 -5.43 -7.66 -24.59
N SER A 390 -4.33 -7.25 -25.23
CA SER A 390 -3.57 -8.12 -26.15
C SER A 390 -2.43 -8.89 -25.45
N VAL A 391 -1.93 -8.42 -24.30
CA VAL A 391 -0.89 -9.13 -23.56
C VAL A 391 -1.51 -10.33 -22.85
N LYS A 392 -1.12 -11.53 -23.24
CA LYS A 392 -1.53 -12.80 -22.63
C LYS A 392 -0.30 -13.64 -22.35
N LEU A 393 -0.14 -14.08 -21.10
CA LEU A 393 0.94 -14.99 -20.74
C LEU A 393 0.80 -16.31 -21.50
N PRO A 394 1.91 -16.92 -21.96
CA PRO A 394 1.88 -18.28 -22.48
C PRO A 394 1.53 -19.27 -21.35
N ASP A 395 0.96 -20.42 -21.71
CA ASP A 395 0.51 -21.43 -20.74
C ASP A 395 1.62 -21.88 -19.78
N SER A 396 2.87 -21.93 -20.25
CA SER A 396 4.04 -22.25 -19.42
C SER A 396 4.27 -21.29 -18.26
N LEU A 397 3.77 -20.07 -18.34
CA LEU A 397 3.79 -19.07 -17.28
C LEU A 397 2.42 -18.93 -16.62
N ALA A 398 1.35 -18.91 -17.40
CA ALA A 398 -0.01 -18.65 -16.91
C ALA A 398 -0.54 -19.75 -15.97
N LEU A 399 -0.09 -21.01 -16.14
CA LEU A 399 -0.52 -22.14 -15.31
C LEU A 399 0.28 -22.30 -14.01
N LYS A 400 1.32 -21.51 -13.80
CA LYS A 400 2.05 -21.48 -12.51
C LYS A 400 1.25 -20.66 -11.49
N TRP A 401 0.96 -21.23 -10.33
CA TRP A 401 0.21 -20.55 -9.27
C TRP A 401 0.90 -19.25 -8.81
N ALA A 402 2.22 -19.25 -8.70
CA ALA A 402 2.99 -18.07 -8.33
C ALA A 402 2.95 -16.93 -9.37
N ASN A 403 2.49 -17.20 -10.60
CA ASN A 403 2.35 -16.19 -11.65
C ASN A 403 0.90 -15.71 -11.81
N ARG A 404 -0.02 -16.16 -10.94
CA ARG A 404 -1.42 -15.69 -10.98
C ARG A 404 -1.54 -14.27 -10.44
N GLY A 405 -2.51 -13.55 -10.97
CA GLY A 405 -2.68 -12.13 -10.73
C GLY A 405 -3.38 -11.81 -9.39
N TYR A 406 -2.83 -12.22 -8.27
CA TYR A 406 -3.47 -11.96 -6.97
C TYR A 406 -3.17 -10.57 -6.40
N TYR A 407 -2.11 -9.89 -6.87
CA TYR A 407 -1.78 -8.54 -6.41
C TYR A 407 -1.53 -7.57 -7.57
N GLY A 408 -0.85 -8.02 -8.62
CA GLY A 408 -0.85 -7.42 -9.95
C GLY A 408 -1.90 -8.06 -10.85
N SER A 409 -1.98 -7.59 -12.07
CA SER A 409 -2.76 -8.18 -13.16
C SER A 409 -2.03 -7.94 -14.46
N VAL A 410 -1.94 -8.94 -15.32
CA VAL A 410 -1.28 -8.80 -16.63
C VAL A 410 -1.81 -7.58 -17.39
N SER A 411 -3.11 -7.31 -17.30
CA SER A 411 -3.76 -6.16 -17.94
C SER A 411 -3.25 -4.83 -17.39
N HIS A 412 -3.29 -4.61 -16.06
CA HIS A 412 -2.86 -3.31 -15.54
C HIS A 412 -1.34 -3.17 -15.49
N ASP A 413 -0.60 -4.26 -15.39
CA ASP A 413 0.85 -4.24 -15.48
C ASP A 413 1.35 -3.92 -16.89
N ALA A 414 0.65 -4.39 -17.92
CA ALA A 414 0.87 -3.96 -19.30
C ALA A 414 0.62 -2.45 -19.49
N LYS A 415 -0.44 -1.91 -18.86
CA LYS A 415 -0.69 -0.46 -18.80
C LYS A 415 0.43 0.28 -18.07
N ALA A 416 0.95 -0.29 -16.99
CA ALA A 416 2.06 0.28 -16.23
C ALA A 416 3.33 0.38 -17.07
N VAL A 417 3.68 -0.67 -17.83
CA VAL A 417 4.80 -0.62 -18.78
C VAL A 417 4.57 0.46 -19.83
N TYR A 418 3.38 0.52 -20.43
CA TYR A 418 3.04 1.56 -21.40
C TYR A 418 3.19 2.96 -20.80
N GLN A 419 2.63 3.19 -19.62
CA GLN A 419 2.72 4.46 -18.89
C GLN A 419 4.17 4.88 -18.63
N ARG A 420 5.02 3.94 -18.23
CA ARG A 420 6.42 4.23 -17.93
C ARG A 420 7.22 4.72 -19.15
N TYR A 421 6.97 4.15 -20.34
CA TYR A 421 7.75 4.43 -21.54
C TYR A 421 7.13 5.49 -22.45
N ILE A 422 5.81 5.56 -22.51
CA ILE A 422 5.06 6.39 -23.47
C ILE A 422 4.26 7.50 -22.76
N GLY A 423 3.73 7.21 -21.56
CA GLY A 423 2.92 8.14 -20.81
C GLY A 423 1.41 7.99 -21.08
N TRP A 424 0.64 8.97 -20.61
CA TRP A 424 -0.84 8.94 -20.63
C TRP A 424 -1.46 9.25 -22.01
N TYR A 425 -0.74 9.94 -22.88
CA TYR A 425 -1.29 10.44 -24.13
C TYR A 425 -1.34 9.35 -25.21
N SER A 426 -2.51 9.14 -25.79
CA SER A 426 -2.78 8.11 -26.80
C SER A 426 -2.22 8.44 -28.20
N SER A 427 -1.71 9.65 -28.41
CA SER A 427 -1.37 10.27 -29.71
C SER A 427 -2.56 10.61 -30.60
N ASN A 428 -3.80 10.28 -30.19
CA ASN A 428 -4.99 10.77 -30.87
C ASN A 428 -5.25 12.23 -30.43
N PRO A 429 -5.27 13.22 -31.35
CA PRO A 429 -5.50 14.62 -30.96
C PRO A 429 -6.81 14.87 -30.21
N ALA A 430 -7.83 14.02 -30.38
CA ALA A 430 -9.08 14.12 -29.62
C ALA A 430 -8.92 13.90 -28.11
N ASP A 431 -7.89 13.14 -27.70
CA ASP A 431 -7.60 12.84 -26.29
C ASP A 431 -6.64 13.86 -25.66
N LEU A 432 -6.13 14.83 -26.44
CA LEU A 432 -5.13 15.80 -25.95
C LEU A 432 -5.73 16.77 -24.93
N ASN A 433 -6.95 17.25 -25.19
CA ASN A 433 -7.64 18.22 -24.33
C ASN A 433 -9.15 17.90 -24.27
N PRO A 434 -9.54 16.77 -23.67
CA PRO A 434 -10.96 16.41 -23.54
C PRO A 434 -11.67 17.35 -22.55
N LEU A 435 -13.01 17.42 -22.69
CA LEU A 435 -13.82 18.11 -21.67
C LEU A 435 -13.66 17.45 -20.29
N PRO A 436 -13.77 18.23 -19.20
CA PRO A 436 -13.81 17.68 -17.84
C PRO A 436 -14.92 16.61 -17.68
N PRO A 437 -14.77 15.64 -16.77
CA PRO A 437 -15.65 14.48 -16.69
C PRO A 437 -17.15 14.79 -16.62
N VAL A 438 -17.56 15.79 -15.84
CA VAL A 438 -18.99 16.16 -15.69
C VAL A 438 -19.55 16.78 -16.96
N GLU A 439 -18.78 17.68 -17.60
CA GLU A 439 -19.20 18.33 -18.83
C GLU A 439 -19.25 17.32 -19.98
N ALA A 440 -18.24 16.46 -20.10
CA ALA A 440 -18.23 15.37 -21.08
C ALA A 440 -19.42 14.43 -20.89
N ALA A 441 -19.70 14.05 -19.64
CA ALA A 441 -20.81 13.14 -19.32
C ALA A 441 -22.17 13.70 -19.75
N LYS A 442 -22.44 14.98 -19.51
CA LYS A 442 -23.67 15.65 -19.94
C LYS A 442 -23.83 15.59 -21.47
N GLN A 443 -22.76 15.87 -22.22
CA GLN A 443 -22.77 15.78 -23.68
C GLN A 443 -23.02 14.34 -24.16
N TYR A 444 -22.31 13.35 -23.58
CA TYR A 444 -22.52 11.95 -23.94
C TYR A 444 -23.96 11.50 -23.70
N VAL A 445 -24.55 11.85 -22.56
CA VAL A 445 -25.93 11.46 -22.22
C VAL A 445 -26.92 12.11 -23.19
N ASP A 446 -26.74 13.38 -23.55
CA ASP A 446 -27.57 14.08 -24.54
C ASP A 446 -27.47 13.38 -25.92
N TYR A 447 -26.25 13.18 -26.43
CA TYR A 447 -26.01 12.49 -27.71
C TYR A 447 -26.56 11.04 -27.74
N MET A 448 -26.59 10.35 -26.58
CA MET A 448 -27.17 9.01 -26.48
C MET A 448 -28.71 8.98 -26.35
N GLY A 449 -29.37 10.16 -26.41
CA GLY A 449 -30.82 10.28 -26.34
C GLY A 449 -31.41 10.33 -24.93
N GLY A 450 -30.62 10.81 -23.96
CA GLY A 450 -31.03 11.04 -22.59
C GLY A 450 -30.82 9.83 -21.66
N ALA A 451 -30.87 10.09 -20.36
CA ALA A 451 -30.56 9.10 -19.31
C ALA A 451 -31.48 7.87 -19.38
N ASP A 452 -32.80 8.04 -19.63
CA ASP A 452 -33.74 6.93 -19.69
C ASP A 452 -33.44 5.95 -20.84
N ASN A 453 -33.04 6.48 -22.00
CA ASN A 453 -32.64 5.65 -23.14
C ASN A 453 -31.33 4.89 -22.84
N VAL A 454 -30.38 5.53 -22.20
CA VAL A 454 -29.12 4.88 -21.78
C VAL A 454 -29.41 3.77 -20.78
N LEU A 455 -30.24 4.04 -19.77
CA LEU A 455 -30.62 3.04 -18.75
C LEU A 455 -31.35 1.84 -19.39
N ALA A 456 -32.31 2.06 -20.28
CA ALA A 456 -33.01 0.99 -20.96
C ALA A 456 -32.05 0.06 -21.73
N LYS A 457 -31.10 0.64 -22.48
CA LYS A 457 -30.07 -0.12 -23.20
C LYS A 457 -29.09 -0.81 -22.25
N ALA A 458 -28.66 -0.14 -21.18
CA ALA A 458 -27.74 -0.70 -20.19
C ALA A 458 -28.32 -1.92 -19.47
N ARG A 459 -29.66 -1.92 -19.18
CA ARG A 459 -30.35 -3.10 -18.63
C ARG A 459 -30.29 -4.30 -19.58
N LEU A 460 -30.42 -4.07 -20.89
CA LEU A 460 -30.30 -5.14 -21.90
C LEU A 460 -28.85 -5.66 -21.98
N SER A 461 -27.85 -4.77 -21.94
CA SER A 461 -26.45 -5.15 -21.90
C SER A 461 -26.08 -5.90 -20.61
N PHE A 462 -26.62 -5.48 -19.46
CA PHE A 462 -26.43 -6.18 -18.18
C PHE A 462 -26.98 -7.62 -18.25
N ALA A 463 -28.19 -7.81 -18.80
CA ALA A 463 -28.79 -9.12 -18.97
C ALA A 463 -27.97 -10.06 -19.88
N LYS A 464 -27.13 -9.51 -20.77
CA LYS A 464 -26.19 -10.26 -21.61
C LYS A 464 -24.83 -10.51 -20.94
N GLY A 465 -24.58 -9.96 -19.75
CA GLY A 465 -23.29 -10.05 -19.08
C GLY A 465 -22.22 -9.06 -19.57
N GLU A 466 -22.61 -8.04 -20.31
CA GLU A 466 -21.70 -7.00 -20.84
C GLU A 466 -21.34 -5.98 -19.73
N TYR A 467 -20.94 -6.46 -18.53
CA TYR A 467 -20.78 -5.65 -17.31
C TYR A 467 -19.75 -4.54 -17.46
N ARG A 468 -18.63 -4.78 -18.17
CA ARG A 468 -17.61 -3.75 -18.44
C ARG A 468 -18.22 -2.58 -19.20
N TRP A 469 -19.03 -2.86 -20.22
CA TRP A 469 -19.73 -1.83 -21.00
C TRP A 469 -20.76 -1.09 -20.16
N VAL A 470 -21.57 -1.81 -19.37
CA VAL A 470 -22.55 -1.20 -18.45
C VAL A 470 -21.87 -0.25 -17.48
N ALA A 471 -20.74 -0.66 -16.88
CA ALA A 471 -19.97 0.18 -15.98
C ALA A 471 -19.48 1.47 -16.66
N GLN A 472 -19.00 1.38 -17.90
CA GLN A 472 -18.49 2.53 -18.66
C GLN A 472 -19.59 3.50 -19.07
N VAL A 473 -20.70 3.00 -19.60
CA VAL A 473 -21.78 3.86 -20.09
C VAL A 473 -22.55 4.51 -18.96
N LEU A 474 -22.79 3.79 -17.85
CA LEU A 474 -23.50 4.35 -16.70
C LEU A 474 -22.65 5.34 -15.90
N LYS A 475 -21.32 5.27 -15.97
CA LYS A 475 -20.46 6.35 -15.46
C LYS A 475 -20.88 7.70 -16.05
N GLN A 476 -21.23 7.75 -17.34
CA GLN A 476 -21.68 8.99 -17.98
C GLN A 476 -23.00 9.49 -17.37
N VAL A 477 -23.96 8.60 -17.12
CA VAL A 477 -25.24 9.00 -16.51
C VAL A 477 -25.04 9.48 -15.07
N VAL A 478 -24.27 8.77 -14.26
CA VAL A 478 -23.99 9.12 -12.86
C VAL A 478 -23.22 10.44 -12.76
N PHE A 479 -22.26 10.71 -13.67
CA PHE A 479 -21.53 11.97 -13.67
C PHE A 479 -22.35 13.15 -14.22
N ALA A 480 -23.30 12.88 -15.13
CA ALA A 480 -24.23 13.91 -15.62
C ALA A 480 -25.29 14.28 -14.57
N ASP A 481 -25.78 13.29 -13.84
CA ASP A 481 -26.78 13.41 -12.77
C ASP A 481 -26.47 12.43 -11.61
N PRO A 482 -25.72 12.87 -10.59
CA PRO A 482 -25.36 12.01 -9.45
C PRO A 482 -26.56 11.63 -8.55
N GLN A 483 -27.72 12.24 -8.73
CA GLN A 483 -28.94 11.91 -8.00
C GLN A 483 -29.77 10.82 -8.69
N ASN A 484 -29.39 10.38 -9.89
CA ASN A 484 -30.08 9.31 -10.62
C ASN A 484 -29.84 7.95 -9.94
N LYS A 485 -30.78 7.57 -9.07
CA LYS A 485 -30.71 6.33 -8.29
C LYS A 485 -30.64 5.08 -9.17
N ASP A 486 -31.44 5.02 -10.24
CA ASP A 486 -31.48 3.88 -11.14
C ASP A 486 -30.14 3.64 -11.84
N ALA A 487 -29.44 4.72 -12.23
CA ALA A 487 -28.11 4.63 -12.83
C ALA A 487 -27.06 4.17 -11.81
N ARG A 488 -27.09 4.71 -10.60
CA ARG A 488 -26.20 4.31 -9.51
C ARG A 488 -26.38 2.85 -9.14
N GLU A 489 -27.63 2.38 -8.99
CA GLU A 489 -27.95 1.00 -8.67
C GLU A 489 -27.47 0.03 -9.75
N LEU A 490 -27.80 0.31 -11.02
CA LEU A 490 -27.40 -0.58 -12.11
C LEU A 490 -25.88 -0.59 -12.33
N GLN A 491 -25.20 0.54 -12.12
CA GLN A 491 -23.73 0.58 -12.17
C GLN A 491 -23.11 -0.20 -11.01
N ALA A 492 -23.68 -0.09 -9.80
CA ALA A 492 -23.27 -0.87 -8.64
C ALA A 492 -23.46 -2.38 -8.90
N ASP A 493 -24.60 -2.77 -9.47
CA ASP A 493 -24.85 -4.17 -9.88
C ASP A 493 -23.76 -4.67 -10.85
N ALA A 494 -23.37 -3.86 -11.82
CA ALA A 494 -22.34 -4.22 -12.79
C ALA A 494 -20.96 -4.32 -12.11
N PHE A 495 -20.62 -3.42 -11.21
CA PHE A 495 -19.39 -3.47 -10.44
C PHE A 495 -19.32 -4.74 -9.58
N GLU A 496 -20.40 -5.14 -8.93
CA GLU A 496 -20.44 -6.39 -8.16
C GLU A 496 -20.13 -7.60 -9.05
N GLN A 497 -20.74 -7.71 -10.22
CA GLN A 497 -20.47 -8.84 -11.12
C GLN A 497 -19.02 -8.84 -11.60
N LEU A 498 -18.43 -7.69 -11.90
CA LEU A 498 -17.01 -7.56 -12.24
C LEU A 498 -16.09 -7.94 -11.06
N GLY A 499 -16.43 -7.50 -9.85
CA GLY A 499 -15.72 -7.85 -8.63
C GLY A 499 -15.77 -9.36 -8.35
N TYR A 500 -16.94 -10.00 -8.53
CA TYR A 500 -17.12 -11.44 -8.31
C TYR A 500 -16.33 -12.30 -9.30
N GLN A 501 -16.15 -11.83 -10.54
CA GLN A 501 -15.34 -12.51 -11.55
C GLN A 501 -13.83 -12.27 -11.40
N SER A 502 -13.42 -11.24 -10.65
CA SER A 502 -12.02 -10.86 -10.53
C SER A 502 -11.20 -11.91 -9.79
N GLU A 503 -10.16 -12.42 -10.44
CA GLU A 503 -9.11 -13.22 -9.80
C GLU A 503 -8.25 -12.37 -8.86
N ASN A 504 -8.00 -11.14 -9.27
CA ASN A 504 -7.24 -10.16 -8.50
C ASN A 504 -8.12 -9.58 -7.37
N PRO A 505 -7.77 -9.78 -6.09
CA PRO A 505 -8.56 -9.25 -4.98
C PRO A 505 -8.53 -7.72 -4.89
N THR A 506 -7.45 -7.04 -5.35
CA THR A 506 -7.45 -5.58 -5.36
C THR A 506 -8.43 -5.04 -6.40
N TRP A 507 -8.56 -5.67 -7.57
CA TRP A 507 -9.61 -5.34 -8.55
C TRP A 507 -11.02 -5.62 -7.99
N ARG A 508 -11.18 -6.78 -7.32
CA ARG A 508 -12.44 -7.11 -6.65
C ARG A 508 -12.81 -6.02 -5.65
N ASN A 509 -11.87 -5.63 -4.81
CA ASN A 509 -12.09 -4.63 -3.78
C ASN A 509 -12.42 -3.26 -4.37
N GLU A 510 -11.72 -2.83 -5.44
CA GLU A 510 -12.02 -1.59 -6.18
C GLU A 510 -13.47 -1.59 -6.70
N TYR A 511 -13.89 -2.65 -7.37
CA TYR A 511 -15.25 -2.76 -7.88
C TYR A 511 -16.30 -2.78 -6.76
N LEU A 512 -16.08 -3.57 -5.72
CA LEU A 512 -17.06 -3.69 -4.63
C LEU A 512 -17.14 -2.43 -3.77
N MET A 513 -16.02 -1.72 -3.55
CA MET A 513 -16.02 -0.39 -2.91
C MET A 513 -16.77 0.63 -3.76
N GLY A 514 -16.55 0.62 -5.07
CA GLY A 514 -17.30 1.45 -6.00
C GLY A 514 -18.81 1.18 -5.93
N ALA A 515 -19.22 -0.07 -5.89
CA ALA A 515 -20.62 -0.46 -5.71
C ALA A 515 -21.18 0.01 -4.36
N TYR A 516 -20.41 -0.16 -3.29
CA TYR A 516 -20.78 0.31 -1.95
C TYR A 516 -21.04 1.82 -1.93
N GLU A 517 -20.13 2.62 -2.45
CA GLU A 517 -20.28 4.09 -2.44
C GLU A 517 -21.37 4.59 -3.40
N LEU A 518 -21.61 3.92 -4.51
CA LEU A 518 -22.75 4.24 -5.38
C LEU A 518 -24.09 4.09 -4.66
N ARG A 519 -24.27 3.07 -3.82
CA ARG A 519 -25.50 2.85 -3.06
C ARG A 519 -25.58 3.69 -1.80
N ASN A 520 -24.51 3.72 -1.01
CA ASN A 520 -24.53 4.23 0.36
C ASN A 520 -23.92 5.64 0.49
N GLY A 521 -23.28 6.15 -0.56
CA GLY A 521 -22.48 7.38 -0.49
C GLY A 521 -21.13 7.16 0.20
N ILE A 522 -20.40 8.25 0.37
CA ILE A 522 -19.10 8.23 1.04
C ILE A 522 -19.32 8.13 2.54
N PRO A 523 -18.68 7.19 3.24
CA PRO A 523 -18.77 7.12 4.70
C PRO A 523 -18.13 8.35 5.35
N ASP A 524 -18.73 8.84 6.43
CA ASP A 524 -18.16 9.91 7.26
C ASP A 524 -17.10 9.30 8.18
N LEU A 525 -15.87 9.25 7.70
CA LEU A 525 -14.71 8.73 8.44
C LEU A 525 -13.70 9.84 8.67
N PRO A 526 -12.99 9.81 9.80
CA PRO A 526 -11.85 10.69 9.99
C PRO A 526 -10.79 10.39 8.92
N PRO A 527 -10.00 11.40 8.51
CA PRO A 527 -8.90 11.20 7.58
C PRO A 527 -7.95 10.11 8.09
N ILE A 528 -7.60 9.17 7.23
CA ILE A 528 -6.54 8.22 7.54
C ILE A 528 -5.22 8.98 7.44
N SER A 529 -4.54 9.14 8.57
CA SER A 529 -3.24 9.79 8.60
C SER A 529 -2.14 8.77 8.44
N THR A 530 -1.45 8.78 7.31
CA THR A 530 -0.19 8.06 7.10
C THR A 530 1.01 8.80 7.72
N THR A 531 0.80 10.03 8.21
CA THR A 531 1.83 10.87 8.83
C THR A 531 1.83 10.68 10.35
N SER A 532 2.51 9.63 10.81
CA SER A 532 2.74 9.45 12.26
C SER A 532 3.72 10.51 12.79
N ARG A 533 3.77 10.64 14.13
CA ARG A 533 4.76 11.54 14.77
C ARG A 533 6.19 11.20 14.36
N ASP A 534 6.49 9.93 14.16
CA ASP A 534 7.82 9.46 13.77
C ASP A 534 8.12 9.82 12.32
N MET A 535 7.14 9.72 11.42
CA MET A 535 7.27 10.18 10.04
C MET A 535 7.54 11.68 9.97
N ILE A 536 6.83 12.50 10.77
CA ILE A 536 7.08 13.94 10.84
C ILE A 536 8.48 14.24 11.36
N LYS A 537 8.97 13.49 12.36
CA LYS A 537 10.35 13.63 12.86
C LYS A 537 11.41 13.24 11.82
N ALA A 538 11.07 12.31 10.95
CA ALA A 538 11.96 11.77 9.92
C ALA A 538 11.98 12.62 8.63
N MET A 539 11.04 13.56 8.48
CA MET A 539 11.03 14.48 7.34
C MET A 539 12.30 15.32 7.32
N THR A 540 12.94 15.40 6.18
CA THR A 540 13.98 16.40 5.96
C THR A 540 13.37 17.80 5.93
N PRO A 541 14.15 18.85 6.22
CA PRO A 541 13.68 20.24 6.08
C PRO A 541 13.14 20.52 4.67
N GLU A 542 13.84 20.03 3.66
CA GLU A 542 13.47 20.19 2.25
C GLU A 542 12.12 19.55 1.95
N LEU A 543 11.90 18.30 2.36
CA LEU A 543 10.63 17.61 2.15
C LEU A 543 9.46 18.33 2.86
N LEU A 544 9.71 18.90 4.05
CA LEU A 544 8.69 19.68 4.75
C LEU A 544 8.34 20.96 3.99
N LEU A 545 9.34 21.63 3.40
CA LEU A 545 9.14 22.83 2.57
C LEU A 545 8.46 22.49 1.25
N ASP A 546 8.81 21.38 0.62
CA ASP A 546 8.11 20.85 -0.56
C ASP A 546 6.63 20.56 -0.26
N TYR A 547 6.36 19.92 0.88
CA TYR A 547 5.01 19.64 1.31
C TYR A 547 4.20 20.91 1.63
N MET A 548 4.85 21.96 2.15
CA MET A 548 4.20 23.28 2.27
C MET A 548 3.80 23.83 0.91
N GLY A 549 4.67 23.69 -0.10
CA GLY A 549 4.37 24.08 -1.49
C GLY A 549 3.16 23.34 -2.05
N VAL A 550 3.08 22.02 -1.81
CA VAL A 550 1.93 21.18 -2.21
C VAL A 550 0.63 21.64 -1.54
N ARG A 551 0.70 22.12 -0.29
CA ARG A 551 -0.47 22.59 0.47
C ARG A 551 -0.86 24.04 0.17
N LEU A 552 -0.05 24.81 -0.56
CA LEU A 552 -0.33 26.21 -0.79
C LEU A 552 -1.60 26.40 -1.63
N ASN A 553 -2.56 27.15 -1.08
CA ASN A 553 -3.74 27.61 -1.82
C ASN A 553 -3.33 28.78 -2.72
N THR A 554 -3.24 28.54 -4.01
CA THR A 554 -2.74 29.52 -4.98
C THR A 554 -3.63 30.75 -5.14
N ASP A 555 -4.96 30.61 -4.92
CA ASP A 555 -5.90 31.73 -4.99
C ASP A 555 -5.70 32.69 -3.81
N LYS A 556 -5.52 32.14 -2.59
CA LYS A 556 -5.20 32.96 -1.41
C LYS A 556 -3.82 33.61 -1.48
N ALA A 557 -2.88 32.92 -2.13
CA ALA A 557 -1.49 33.36 -2.29
C ALA A 557 -1.31 34.40 -3.41
N ASN A 558 -2.32 34.59 -4.25
CA ASN A 558 -2.23 35.52 -5.38
C ASN A 558 -1.94 36.95 -4.91
N GLY A 559 -0.88 37.56 -5.46
CA GLY A 559 -0.42 38.89 -5.10
C GLY A 559 0.24 39.03 -3.74
N GLN A 560 0.45 37.92 -3.01
CA GLN A 560 1.18 37.93 -1.74
C GLN A 560 2.67 37.79 -1.97
N HIS A 561 3.46 38.47 -1.11
CA HIS A 561 4.90 38.38 -1.09
C HIS A 561 5.35 38.27 0.37
N ILE A 562 6.04 37.17 0.72
CA ILE A 562 6.53 36.89 2.07
C ILE A 562 7.92 36.26 1.98
N ARG A 563 8.87 36.80 2.76
CA ARG A 563 10.24 36.33 2.83
C ARG A 563 10.61 35.96 4.26
N LEU A 564 10.87 34.69 4.50
CA LEU A 564 11.22 34.21 5.84
C LEU A 564 12.63 33.58 5.82
N ASN A 565 13.30 33.68 6.96
CA ASN A 565 14.49 32.90 7.28
C ASN A 565 14.14 31.81 8.27
N TRP A 566 14.61 30.60 8.02
CA TRP A 566 14.55 29.50 8.97
C TRP A 566 15.96 29.03 9.35
N GLN A 567 16.26 29.04 10.65
CA GLN A 567 17.55 28.68 11.22
C GLN A 567 17.36 27.51 12.18
N GLN A 568 18.09 26.42 11.96
CA GLN A 568 18.06 25.25 12.82
C GLN A 568 19.17 25.27 13.88
N PRO A 569 18.98 24.57 15.02
CA PRO A 569 20.00 24.49 16.08
C PRO A 569 21.35 23.91 15.62
N GLY A 570 21.34 23.03 14.61
CA GLY A 570 22.54 22.44 14.00
C GLY A 570 23.30 23.34 13.02
N GLY A 571 22.86 24.60 12.84
CA GLY A 571 23.49 25.57 11.93
C GLY A 571 22.97 25.55 10.50
N GLN A 572 22.11 24.60 10.13
CA GLN A 572 21.43 24.61 8.83
C GLN A 572 20.49 25.81 8.73
N GLN A 573 20.48 26.45 7.58
CA GLN A 573 19.72 27.67 7.32
C GLN A 573 18.97 27.56 5.99
N TYR A 574 17.76 28.11 5.95
CA TYR A 574 16.92 28.15 4.76
C TYR A 574 16.32 29.53 4.58
N THR A 575 16.25 29.98 3.33
CA THR A 575 15.30 31.04 2.93
C THR A 575 13.99 30.39 2.53
N ILE A 576 12.86 31.06 2.79
CA ILE A 576 11.52 30.65 2.35
C ILE A 576 10.89 31.89 1.74
N GLU A 577 10.59 31.84 0.46
CA GLU A 577 9.95 32.94 -0.27
C GLU A 577 8.64 32.51 -0.89
N LEU A 578 7.56 33.18 -0.52
CA LEU A 578 6.28 33.14 -1.22
C LEU A 578 6.27 34.29 -2.23
N ASN A 579 6.22 33.97 -3.51
CA ASN A 579 6.04 34.93 -4.59
C ASN A 579 5.39 34.22 -5.79
N ASN A 580 4.64 34.92 -6.63
CA ASN A 580 3.95 34.34 -7.78
C ASN A 580 3.10 33.10 -7.44
N SER A 581 2.52 33.06 -6.24
CA SER A 581 1.73 31.92 -5.71
C SER A 581 2.50 30.59 -5.65
N VAL A 582 3.82 30.62 -5.46
CA VAL A 582 4.66 29.45 -5.20
C VAL A 582 5.57 29.71 -3.99
N ILE A 583 5.93 28.65 -3.28
CA ILE A 583 6.94 28.69 -2.22
C ILE A 583 8.25 28.18 -2.80
N ILE A 584 9.28 29.02 -2.76
CA ILE A 584 10.66 28.68 -3.13
C ILE A 584 11.51 28.73 -1.86
N TYR A 585 12.45 27.82 -1.75
CA TYR A 585 13.40 27.81 -0.65
C TYR A 585 14.81 27.55 -1.16
N GLU A 586 15.81 28.04 -0.42
CA GLU A 586 17.22 27.77 -0.70
C GLU A 586 17.95 27.43 0.60
N ALA A 587 18.70 26.33 0.59
CA ALA A 587 19.54 25.92 1.71
C ALA A 587 20.82 26.78 1.80
N ASN A 588 21.32 26.95 3.01
CA ASN A 588 22.55 27.67 3.34
C ASN A 588 22.52 29.16 2.94
N LYS A 589 21.33 29.74 2.86
CA LYS A 589 21.12 31.16 2.57
C LYS A 589 20.20 31.83 3.60
N GLN A 590 20.32 33.15 3.70
CA GLN A 590 19.47 34.02 4.51
C GLN A 590 19.20 35.33 3.76
N PHE A 591 17.96 35.82 3.83
CA PHE A 591 17.62 37.16 3.37
C PHE A 591 18.07 38.20 4.40
N SER A 592 18.66 39.29 3.92
CA SER A 592 19.00 40.42 4.78
C SER A 592 17.76 41.26 5.17
N ASP A 593 16.71 41.15 4.37
CA ASP A 593 15.44 41.90 4.47
C ASP A 593 14.24 40.96 4.68
N ALA A 594 14.43 39.83 5.36
CA ALA A 594 13.37 38.92 5.70
C ALA A 594 12.28 39.59 6.57
N ASP A 595 10.99 39.31 6.27
CA ASP A 595 9.87 39.72 7.10
C ASP A 595 9.99 39.16 8.53
N ALA A 596 10.43 37.90 8.64
CA ALA A 596 10.67 37.26 9.93
C ALA A 596 11.76 36.19 9.83
N THR A 597 12.36 35.86 11.01
CA THR A 597 13.31 34.74 11.17
C THR A 597 12.80 33.78 12.23
N LEU A 598 12.70 32.51 11.87
CA LEU A 598 12.34 31.40 12.75
C LEU A 598 13.62 30.64 13.18
N LYS A 599 13.83 30.51 14.50
CA LYS A 599 14.96 29.75 15.09
C LYS A 599 14.39 28.52 15.78
N MET A 600 14.25 27.42 15.05
CA MET A 600 13.66 26.18 15.59
C MET A 600 14.10 24.97 14.79
N ASP A 601 14.01 23.79 15.41
CA ASP A 601 14.25 22.50 14.74
C ASP A 601 13.10 22.13 13.77
N THR A 602 13.35 21.13 12.94
CA THR A 602 12.38 20.64 11.93
C THR A 602 11.05 20.21 12.57
N LEU A 603 11.08 19.52 13.72
CA LEU A 603 9.87 19.06 14.38
C LEU A 603 9.03 20.25 14.91
N SER A 604 9.67 21.26 15.46
CA SER A 604 9.00 22.47 15.94
C SER A 604 8.41 23.27 14.79
N PHE A 605 9.11 23.36 13.66
CA PHE A 605 8.61 23.99 12.45
C PHE A 605 7.43 23.19 11.86
N ALA A 606 7.54 21.86 11.79
CA ALA A 606 6.42 21.01 11.35
C ALA A 606 5.17 21.19 12.24
N LYS A 607 5.34 21.25 13.55
CA LYS A 607 4.23 21.56 14.50
C LYS A 607 3.61 22.92 14.27
N LEU A 608 4.41 23.91 13.90
CA LEU A 608 3.93 25.25 13.56
C LEU A 608 3.06 25.22 12.29
N VAL A 609 3.50 24.51 11.26
CA VAL A 609 2.89 24.48 9.92
C VAL A 609 1.73 23.49 9.82
N MET A 610 1.82 22.33 10.48
CA MET A 610 0.88 21.20 10.36
C MET A 610 0.02 21.01 11.62
N GLY A 611 0.41 21.59 12.74
CA GLY A 611 -0.26 21.41 14.03
C GLY A 611 -1.60 22.15 14.13
N PRO A 612 -2.42 21.79 15.15
CA PRO A 612 -3.66 22.50 15.44
C PRO A 612 -3.43 23.99 15.71
N THR A 613 -4.44 24.82 15.45
CA THR A 613 -4.39 26.28 15.64
C THR A 613 -3.94 26.68 17.05
N THR A 614 -4.34 25.93 18.08
CA THR A 614 -3.92 26.17 19.48
C THR A 614 -2.42 25.98 19.68
N MET A 615 -1.84 24.97 19.04
CA MET A 615 -0.39 24.70 19.09
C MET A 615 0.39 25.77 18.33
N ARG A 616 -0.06 26.15 17.15
CA ARG A 616 0.49 27.27 16.37
C ARG A 616 0.51 28.55 17.18
N ALA A 617 -0.62 28.91 17.80
CA ALA A 617 -0.73 30.10 18.65
C ALA A 617 0.22 30.08 19.85
N SER A 618 0.46 28.91 20.45
CA SER A 618 1.44 28.74 21.54
C SER A 618 2.86 29.00 21.06
N ILE A 619 3.27 28.36 19.95
CA ILE A 619 4.63 28.53 19.38
C ILE A 619 4.89 29.98 18.99
N LEU A 620 3.93 30.66 18.38
CA LEU A 620 4.05 32.07 17.98
C LEU A 620 4.13 33.04 19.15
N LYS A 621 3.65 32.65 20.33
CA LYS A 621 3.80 33.44 21.57
C LYS A 621 5.21 33.36 22.18
N GLU A 622 5.93 32.26 21.95
CA GLU A 622 7.29 32.09 22.43
C GLU A 622 8.23 33.04 21.71
N SER A 623 8.57 34.17 22.36
CA SER A 623 9.29 35.28 21.73
C SER A 623 10.77 35.01 21.42
N SER A 624 11.37 33.99 22.05
CA SER A 624 12.81 33.68 21.89
C SER A 624 13.17 32.95 20.59
N THR A 625 12.18 32.31 19.95
CA THR A 625 12.38 31.49 18.73
C THR A 625 12.00 32.20 17.44
N ILE A 626 11.31 33.33 17.52
CA ILE A 626 10.82 34.05 16.35
C ILE A 626 11.10 35.55 16.50
N THR A 627 11.77 36.13 15.50
CA THR A 627 12.02 37.58 15.39
C THR A 627 11.41 38.12 14.11
N GLY A 628 11.03 39.40 14.11
CA GLY A 628 10.39 40.05 12.96
C GLY A 628 8.84 39.95 12.98
N ASP A 629 8.22 40.01 11.81
CA ASP A 629 6.77 40.10 11.66
C ASP A 629 6.08 38.73 11.76
N LYS A 630 5.54 38.42 12.95
CA LYS A 630 4.77 37.18 13.18
C LYS A 630 3.45 37.12 12.39
N VAL A 631 2.92 38.28 11.94
CA VAL A 631 1.69 38.32 11.14
C VAL A 631 1.94 37.70 9.77
N LYS A 632 3.11 37.94 9.17
CA LYS A 632 3.51 37.34 7.90
C LYS A 632 3.61 35.81 7.98
N ILE A 633 4.11 35.29 9.09
CA ILE A 633 4.15 33.83 9.33
C ILE A 633 2.74 33.25 9.39
N ASN A 634 1.84 33.88 10.16
CA ASN A 634 0.44 33.46 10.21
C ASN A 634 -0.25 33.51 8.84
N GLN A 635 -0.03 34.60 8.09
CA GLN A 635 -0.58 34.75 6.74
C GLN A 635 -0.13 33.59 5.84
N LEU A 636 1.15 33.23 5.85
CA LEU A 636 1.64 32.09 5.06
C LEU A 636 0.95 30.79 5.45
N ILE A 637 0.84 30.51 6.76
CA ILE A 637 0.23 29.25 7.24
C ILE A 637 -1.28 29.21 6.97
N ASP A 638 -1.98 30.36 7.03
CA ASP A 638 -3.42 30.45 6.73
C ASP A 638 -3.74 30.26 5.25
N MET A 639 -2.73 30.35 4.38
CA MET A 639 -2.83 30.02 2.96
C MET A 639 -2.59 28.54 2.67
N LEU A 640 -2.23 27.72 3.67
CA LEU A 640 -2.03 26.28 3.47
C LEU A 640 -3.35 25.53 3.61
N ASP A 641 -3.73 24.78 2.59
CA ASP A 641 -4.92 23.94 2.62
C ASP A 641 -4.77 22.73 3.55
N ASN A 642 -5.89 22.32 4.11
CA ASN A 642 -6.07 21.01 4.74
C ASN A 642 -6.85 20.15 3.75
N PHE A 643 -6.27 19.06 3.30
CA PHE A 643 -6.92 18.18 2.35
C PHE A 643 -8.06 17.39 3.00
N PRO A 644 -9.22 17.25 2.30
CA PRO A 644 -10.28 16.37 2.78
C PRO A 644 -9.81 14.92 2.74
N GLY A 645 -9.99 14.19 3.85
CA GLY A 645 -9.63 12.76 3.89
C GLY A 645 -10.51 11.90 3.01
N MET A 646 -11.77 12.31 2.87
CA MET A 646 -12.77 11.61 2.05
C MET A 646 -13.23 12.52 0.92
N PHE A 647 -12.99 12.11 -0.32
CA PHE A 647 -13.45 12.77 -1.53
C PHE A 647 -14.13 11.77 -2.47
N ASN A 648 -14.96 12.27 -3.38
CA ASN A 648 -15.69 11.46 -4.34
C ASN A 648 -14.75 10.73 -5.31
N ILE A 649 -15.09 9.48 -5.66
CA ILE A 649 -14.39 8.66 -6.65
C ILE A 649 -15.35 8.20 -7.75
N VAL A 650 -16.49 7.61 -7.39
CA VAL A 650 -17.45 7.05 -8.34
C VAL A 650 -18.60 8.01 -8.69
N THR A 651 -18.65 9.16 -8.04
CA THR A 651 -19.55 10.30 -8.34
C THR A 651 -18.71 11.57 -8.50
N PRO A 652 -19.23 12.62 -9.12
CA PRO A 652 -18.53 13.90 -9.25
C PRO A 652 -18.33 14.60 -7.92
#